data_3c95c85f45df79fcae962acd097a9ee5
#
_entry.id   3c95c85f45df79fcae962acd097a9ee5
#
_cell.length_a   1.000
_cell.length_b   1.000
_cell.length_c   1.000
_cell.angle_alpha   90.00
_cell.angle_beta   90.00
_cell.angle_gamma   90.00
#
_symmetry.space_group_name_H-M   'P 1'
#
loop_
_entity.id
_entity.type
_entity.pdbx_description
1 polymer ?
#
loop_
_entity_poly.entity_id
_entity_poly.type
_entity_poly.pdbx_seq_one_letter_code
_entity_poly.pdbx_strand_id
1 'polypeptide(L)'
;MRIAVVAPSPVPFTPGGAERVWNGLVRAITEGTEHDAELIKLPVREHTLAGLVAGYEAFARLDLSHFDMVVTGKYPAWMVSHPNHAVYVLHRLRGLYDTYHLTGMPLRVDLLDPELAGIQRLMRRRRGRAAALELIARVGAFVERRGADHPALSLPGPLAREVVHFLDGVAFAEVRRYLAISRTVAARPGYFPEGAAVEVAYPPSDLGGARCGDAAHLFTASRIEAPKRIDLLIEAMRRVPQPVELLVAGGGPDLERCRALAADDPRVRFLGPVTPQRLRDLYADALAVPFIPRDEDLGLITLEAMACAKPVVTCDDSGGPTELVVDGVTGRVVAPAAEALGEAIAGLCADPAGARRMGAAGRLRSRAVSWDTVVEKLLTAPPPRRTAGAARGARPRVVALSTFAVHPRRGGGQLRCLQLLAALGERCDVELLSLVPHGEAARRIELSPGLAETVVPKSAEHEAREQEVAAEVGLPVTDIVAATLIMRTPEYLDRLRTAAAGAEAAVLVHPYLHPALAAVAPGLPVVYDAQDAAFQLKAAVLPAGPAGARLLAETRAVEAAVVRAAALVAACSAEDAGALREEYGGPAERFRVVPNGVDGRATAFCGGEPRRMRRRRWLEGLARTADGGAPDHAALFMGSWHPPNIEAARRVMAIAEDLPRVLFLMVGGHCVALDGETLPDNVALCGELPDLLKRSLLWSADLGLNPMVSGSGTNLKLVEYFAAGLPALSTPTGARGLDVRPGEHLWSATPEGFGAAVAAALGRPEEGEAMAVRARRLVDEELDWAVIGGRFRDAVTGVLA
;
A
#
# COMPACT_ATOMS: atom_id res chain seq x y z
N MET A 1 -0.33 8.26 -2.45
CA MET A 1 -1.78 8.56 -2.70
C MET A 1 -2.49 8.76 -1.38
N ARG A 2 -3.48 9.64 -1.37
CA ARG A 2 -4.45 9.72 -0.28
C ARG A 2 -5.64 8.83 -0.60
N ILE A 3 -5.92 7.85 0.23
CA ILE A 3 -6.94 6.82 -0.02
C ILE A 3 -8.04 6.94 1.03
N ALA A 4 -9.29 7.09 0.59
CA ALA A 4 -10.43 7.01 1.49
C ALA A 4 -10.93 5.56 1.57
N VAL A 5 -10.92 4.96 2.74
CA VAL A 5 -11.67 3.75 3.03
C VAL A 5 -13.03 4.17 3.56
N VAL A 6 -14.08 3.95 2.79
CA VAL A 6 -15.43 4.46 3.09
C VAL A 6 -16.34 3.29 3.47
N ALA A 7 -16.93 3.37 4.64
CA ALA A 7 -17.74 2.30 5.22
C ALA A 7 -19.01 2.83 5.92
N PRO A 8 -20.08 2.03 6.01
CA PRO A 8 -21.23 2.37 6.84
C PRO A 8 -20.91 2.11 8.31
N SER A 9 -21.53 2.88 9.19
CA SER A 9 -21.60 2.60 10.63
C SER A 9 -23.03 2.23 10.97
N PRO A 10 -23.33 1.00 11.41
CA PRO A 10 -24.70 0.63 11.77
C PRO A 10 -25.22 1.47 12.95
N VAL A 11 -26.52 1.75 12.95
CA VAL A 11 -27.18 2.43 14.06
C VAL A 11 -28.32 1.53 14.59
N PRO A 12 -28.22 1.06 15.84
CA PRO A 12 -27.17 1.32 16.83
C PRO A 12 -25.81 0.67 16.46
N PHE A 13 -24.73 1.29 16.91
CA PHE A 13 -23.37 0.83 16.61
C PHE A 13 -23.11 -0.55 17.25
N THR A 14 -22.68 -1.49 16.44
CA THR A 14 -22.31 -2.83 16.89
C THR A 14 -20.94 -3.20 16.29
N PRO A 15 -19.88 -3.29 17.10
CA PRO A 15 -18.56 -3.71 16.59
C PRO A 15 -18.62 -5.16 16.11
N GLY A 16 -18.02 -5.41 14.94
CA GLY A 16 -18.03 -6.74 14.30
C GLY A 16 -16.81 -7.00 13.43
N GLY A 17 -16.86 -8.10 12.68
CA GLY A 17 -15.80 -8.49 11.76
C GLY A 17 -15.48 -7.43 10.70
N ALA A 18 -16.49 -6.76 10.17
CA ALA A 18 -16.33 -5.69 9.19
C ALA A 18 -15.48 -4.52 9.72
N GLU A 19 -15.72 -4.11 10.97
CA GLU A 19 -14.96 -3.03 11.62
C GLU A 19 -13.46 -3.38 11.72
N ARG A 20 -13.17 -4.64 12.05
CA ARG A 20 -11.79 -5.13 12.12
C ARG A 20 -11.13 -5.12 10.74
N VAL A 21 -11.86 -5.49 9.70
CA VAL A 21 -11.34 -5.46 8.32
C VAL A 21 -11.03 -4.03 7.89
N TRP A 22 -11.91 -3.05 8.16
CA TRP A 22 -11.68 -1.66 7.77
C TRP A 22 -10.47 -1.05 8.50
N ASN A 23 -10.39 -1.25 9.81
CA ASN A 23 -9.26 -0.75 10.60
C ASN A 23 -7.94 -1.43 10.21
N GLY A 24 -7.98 -2.74 9.96
CA GLY A 24 -6.83 -3.49 9.48
C GLY A 24 -6.34 -3.03 8.11
N LEU A 25 -7.28 -2.77 7.19
CA LEU A 25 -6.96 -2.26 5.85
C LEU A 25 -6.33 -0.86 5.90
N VAL A 26 -6.94 0.07 6.65
CA VAL A 26 -6.39 1.42 6.81
C VAL A 26 -4.99 1.37 7.40
N ARG A 27 -4.81 0.61 8.48
CA ARG A 27 -3.50 0.42 9.09
C ARG A 27 -2.49 -0.18 8.11
N ALA A 28 -2.87 -1.21 7.37
CA ALA A 28 -1.98 -1.86 6.41
C ALA A 28 -1.58 -0.94 5.25
N ILE A 29 -2.48 -0.12 4.74
CA ILE A 29 -2.14 0.87 3.73
C ILE A 29 -1.19 1.92 4.33
N THR A 30 -1.51 2.44 5.51
CA THR A 30 -0.77 3.54 6.13
C THR A 30 0.59 3.09 6.68
N GLU A 31 0.71 1.88 7.24
CA GLU A 31 1.94 1.35 7.83
C GLU A 31 2.79 0.55 6.83
N GLY A 32 2.14 -0.09 5.85
CA GLY A 32 2.80 -1.00 4.90
C GLY A 32 3.12 -0.39 3.55
N THR A 33 2.68 0.85 3.26
CA THR A 33 2.90 1.50 1.95
C THR A 33 3.29 2.97 2.10
N GLU A 34 3.65 3.60 1.00
CA GLU A 34 3.85 5.06 0.92
C GLU A 34 2.54 5.86 0.85
N HIS A 35 1.40 5.22 0.99
CA HIS A 35 0.09 5.85 0.82
C HIS A 35 -0.55 6.12 2.18
N ASP A 36 -1.32 7.22 2.26
CA ASP A 36 -2.11 7.55 3.43
C ASP A 36 -3.53 7.05 3.25
N ALA A 37 -4.09 6.42 4.28
CA ALA A 37 -5.47 5.98 4.27
C ALA A 37 -6.24 6.58 5.43
N GLU A 38 -7.46 7.03 5.15
CA GLU A 38 -8.40 7.56 6.13
C GLU A 38 -9.67 6.73 6.13
N LEU A 39 -10.18 6.39 7.33
CA LEU A 39 -11.45 5.70 7.47
C LEU A 39 -12.59 6.71 7.62
N ILE A 40 -13.46 6.78 6.62
CA ILE A 40 -14.65 7.64 6.62
C ILE A 40 -15.87 6.77 6.87
N LYS A 41 -16.63 7.06 7.93
CA LYS A 41 -17.84 6.30 8.28
C LYS A 41 -19.04 7.21 8.38
N LEU A 42 -20.12 6.80 7.72
CA LEU A 42 -21.42 7.46 7.85
C LEU A 42 -22.42 6.53 8.57
N PRO A 43 -23.28 7.08 9.44
CA PRO A 43 -24.32 6.30 10.12
C PRO A 43 -25.39 5.83 9.15
N VAL A 44 -25.76 4.55 9.24
CA VAL A 44 -26.80 3.93 8.40
C VAL A 44 -27.79 3.15 9.26
N ARG A 45 -29.07 3.41 9.08
CA ARG A 45 -30.16 2.61 9.69
C ARG A 45 -30.51 1.46 8.73
N GLU A 46 -29.89 0.30 8.94
CA GLU A 46 -29.97 -0.85 8.03
C GLU A 46 -31.29 -1.64 8.13
N HIS A 47 -32.15 -1.35 9.12
CA HIS A 47 -33.32 -2.15 9.42
C HIS A 47 -34.60 -1.74 8.67
N THR A 48 -34.59 -0.64 7.94
CA THR A 48 -35.72 -0.15 7.16
C THR A 48 -35.28 0.26 5.77
N LEU A 49 -36.17 0.12 4.76
CA LEU A 49 -35.85 0.59 3.41
C LEU A 49 -35.62 2.10 3.38
N ALA A 50 -36.41 2.86 4.13
CA ALA A 50 -36.23 4.31 4.25
C ALA A 50 -34.84 4.67 4.78
N GLY A 51 -34.36 3.99 5.82
CA GLY A 51 -33.03 4.19 6.40
C GLY A 51 -31.89 3.81 5.46
N LEU A 52 -32.06 2.72 4.69
CA LEU A 52 -31.11 2.32 3.66
C LEU A 52 -31.02 3.35 2.53
N VAL A 53 -32.17 3.82 2.02
CA VAL A 53 -32.20 4.82 0.92
C VAL A 53 -31.60 6.14 1.38
N ALA A 54 -31.86 6.59 2.61
CA ALA A 54 -31.19 7.75 3.20
C ALA A 54 -29.67 7.53 3.32
N GLY A 55 -29.21 6.31 3.62
CA GLY A 55 -27.82 5.94 3.58
C GLY A 55 -27.23 6.05 2.17
N TYR A 56 -27.88 5.51 1.15
CA TYR A 56 -27.43 5.66 -0.26
C TYR A 56 -27.31 7.14 -0.65
N GLU A 57 -28.27 7.99 -0.23
CA GLU A 57 -28.22 9.42 -0.48
C GLU A 57 -27.03 10.08 0.19
N ALA A 58 -26.78 9.79 1.46
CA ALA A 58 -25.66 10.37 2.21
C ALA A 58 -24.32 10.05 1.55
N PHE A 59 -24.10 8.79 1.14
CA PHE A 59 -22.88 8.39 0.44
C PHE A 59 -22.80 8.98 -0.98
N ALA A 60 -23.93 9.11 -1.68
CA ALA A 60 -23.95 9.71 -3.01
C ALA A 60 -23.55 11.20 -3.02
N ARG A 61 -23.76 11.90 -1.91
CA ARG A 61 -23.45 13.32 -1.72
C ARG A 61 -22.07 13.57 -1.10
N LEU A 62 -21.36 12.52 -0.68
CA LEU A 62 -20.05 12.66 -0.04
C LEU A 62 -19.02 13.15 -1.07
N ASP A 63 -18.41 14.30 -0.80
CA ASP A 63 -17.32 14.82 -1.62
C ASP A 63 -15.99 14.17 -1.21
N LEU A 64 -15.45 13.38 -2.12
CA LEU A 64 -14.19 12.65 -1.97
C LEU A 64 -13.15 13.09 -3.02
N SER A 65 -13.39 14.22 -3.69
CA SER A 65 -12.56 14.70 -4.79
C SER A 65 -11.11 14.99 -4.40
N HIS A 66 -10.84 15.17 -3.10
CA HIS A 66 -9.51 15.41 -2.54
C HIS A 66 -8.71 14.13 -2.24
N PHE A 67 -9.29 12.95 -2.45
CA PHE A 67 -8.60 11.67 -2.40
C PHE A 67 -8.18 11.23 -3.81
N ASP A 68 -7.12 10.45 -3.89
CA ASP A 68 -6.63 9.89 -5.15
C ASP A 68 -7.34 8.56 -5.49
N MET A 69 -7.86 7.88 -4.46
CA MET A 69 -8.55 6.61 -4.56
C MET A 69 -9.59 6.46 -3.45
N VAL A 70 -10.68 5.77 -3.77
CA VAL A 70 -11.71 5.40 -2.81
C VAL A 70 -11.87 3.89 -2.79
N VAL A 71 -11.90 3.31 -1.59
CA VAL A 71 -12.17 1.89 -1.35
C VAL A 71 -13.43 1.75 -0.53
N THR A 72 -14.38 0.96 -1.01
CA THR A 72 -15.62 0.62 -0.29
C THR A 72 -15.79 -0.90 -0.21
N GLY A 73 -16.67 -1.41 0.64
CA GLY A 73 -16.81 -2.87 0.69
C GLY A 73 -18.13 -3.38 1.30
N LYS A 74 -18.98 -2.49 1.75
CA LYS A 74 -20.32 -2.84 2.26
C LYS A 74 -21.34 -1.80 1.81
N TYR A 75 -22.60 -2.26 1.58
CA TYR A 75 -23.72 -1.38 1.29
C TYR A 75 -23.95 -0.37 2.43
N PRO A 76 -24.42 0.83 2.14
CA PRO A 76 -24.59 1.47 0.84
C PRO A 76 -23.36 2.31 0.43
N ALA A 77 -22.20 2.11 1.10
CA ALA A 77 -21.02 2.96 0.94
C ALA A 77 -20.48 3.05 -0.50
N TRP A 78 -20.68 2.02 -1.31
CA TRP A 78 -20.28 2.04 -2.72
C TRP A 78 -21.06 3.02 -3.61
N MET A 79 -22.10 3.70 -3.08
CA MET A 79 -22.80 4.74 -3.81
C MET A 79 -22.00 6.05 -3.93
N VAL A 80 -20.83 6.17 -3.31
CA VAL A 80 -19.91 7.29 -3.52
C VAL A 80 -19.55 7.47 -4.99
N SER A 81 -19.17 8.68 -5.39
CA SER A 81 -18.70 8.99 -6.74
C SER A 81 -17.23 9.33 -6.72
N HIS A 82 -16.43 8.53 -7.41
CA HIS A 82 -15.00 8.80 -7.52
C HIS A 82 -14.40 8.16 -8.79
N PRO A 83 -13.53 8.86 -9.55
CA PRO A 83 -12.96 8.34 -10.78
C PRO A 83 -12.06 7.11 -10.57
N ASN A 84 -11.49 6.93 -9.38
CA ASN A 84 -10.68 5.79 -8.99
C ASN A 84 -11.33 5.09 -7.79
N HIS A 85 -12.41 4.36 -8.06
CA HIS A 85 -13.20 3.64 -7.06
C HIS A 85 -12.95 2.14 -7.17
N ALA A 86 -12.46 1.52 -6.10
CA ALA A 86 -12.34 0.08 -5.92
C ALA A 86 -13.36 -0.41 -4.89
N VAL A 87 -13.91 -1.60 -5.09
CA VAL A 87 -14.71 -2.28 -4.07
C VAL A 87 -13.97 -3.51 -3.56
N TYR A 88 -13.87 -3.62 -2.25
CA TYR A 88 -13.42 -4.83 -1.55
C TYR A 88 -14.61 -5.44 -0.81
N VAL A 89 -15.39 -6.24 -1.53
CA VAL A 89 -16.71 -6.70 -1.09
C VAL A 89 -16.59 -7.69 0.07
N LEU A 90 -17.13 -7.30 1.23
CA LEU A 90 -17.34 -8.20 2.35
C LEU A 90 -18.61 -9.04 2.13
N HIS A 91 -19.71 -8.38 1.94
CA HIS A 91 -21.01 -8.96 1.54
C HIS A 91 -21.95 -7.87 1.06
N ARG A 92 -22.94 -8.23 0.27
CA ARG A 92 -24.11 -7.40 0.00
C ARG A 92 -25.18 -7.62 1.08
N LEU A 93 -26.32 -6.94 0.99
CA LEU A 93 -27.43 -7.15 1.89
C LEU A 93 -28.08 -8.52 1.61
N ARG A 94 -27.53 -9.57 2.23
CA ARG A 94 -27.84 -11.00 1.94
C ARG A 94 -29.33 -11.28 1.89
N GLY A 95 -30.11 -10.68 2.82
CA GLY A 95 -31.56 -10.83 2.86
C GLY A 95 -32.30 -10.30 1.62
N LEU A 96 -31.65 -9.51 0.75
CA LEU A 96 -32.19 -9.07 -0.54
C LEU A 96 -31.49 -9.72 -1.73
N TYR A 97 -30.41 -10.48 -1.51
CA TYR A 97 -29.63 -11.17 -2.53
C TYR A 97 -29.70 -12.70 -2.38
N ASP A 98 -28.64 -13.31 -1.95
CA ASP A 98 -28.44 -14.76 -1.94
C ASP A 98 -29.38 -15.49 -0.96
N THR A 99 -29.77 -14.89 0.15
CA THR A 99 -30.72 -15.50 1.12
C THR A 99 -32.16 -15.01 0.97
N TYR A 100 -32.49 -14.19 -0.04
CA TYR A 100 -33.85 -13.67 -0.23
C TYR A 100 -34.87 -14.78 -0.44
N HIS A 101 -34.50 -15.89 -1.09
CA HIS A 101 -35.36 -17.04 -1.30
C HIS A 101 -35.90 -17.68 0.01
N LEU A 102 -35.17 -17.50 1.12
CA LEU A 102 -35.60 -18.00 2.44
C LEU A 102 -36.77 -17.21 3.03
N THR A 103 -37.07 -16.03 2.48
CA THR A 103 -38.21 -15.21 2.92
C THR A 103 -39.56 -15.76 2.43
N GLY A 104 -39.59 -16.61 1.42
CA GLY A 104 -40.81 -17.05 0.73
C GLY A 104 -41.51 -15.95 -0.06
N MET A 105 -40.94 -14.74 -0.13
CA MET A 105 -41.56 -13.61 -0.84
C MET A 105 -41.27 -13.68 -2.34
N PRO A 106 -42.19 -13.18 -3.19
CA PRO A 106 -41.97 -13.11 -4.62
C PRO A 106 -40.79 -12.20 -4.95
N LEU A 107 -40.03 -12.55 -6.00
CA LEU A 107 -38.89 -11.74 -6.48
C LEU A 107 -39.32 -10.36 -6.97
N ARG A 108 -40.56 -10.22 -7.38
CA ARG A 108 -41.13 -8.99 -7.95
C ARG A 108 -42.64 -8.93 -7.75
N VAL A 109 -43.14 -7.75 -7.52
CA VAL A 109 -44.58 -7.47 -7.46
C VAL A 109 -44.82 -6.17 -8.21
N ASP A 110 -45.80 -6.17 -9.14
CA ASP A 110 -46.23 -4.94 -9.80
C ASP A 110 -47.20 -4.20 -8.88
N LEU A 111 -46.82 -3.02 -8.43
CA LEU A 111 -47.59 -2.20 -7.50
C LEU A 111 -48.63 -1.35 -8.24
N LEU A 112 -49.85 -1.35 -7.73
CA LEU A 112 -50.97 -0.62 -8.33
C LEU A 112 -51.04 0.84 -7.86
N ASP A 113 -50.47 1.16 -6.70
CA ASP A 113 -50.36 2.55 -6.25
C ASP A 113 -49.63 3.40 -7.30
N PRO A 114 -50.20 4.53 -7.75
CA PRO A 114 -49.60 5.31 -8.85
C PRO A 114 -48.17 5.83 -8.57
N GLU A 115 -47.89 6.17 -7.30
CA GLU A 115 -46.55 6.66 -6.92
C GLU A 115 -45.52 5.51 -6.93
N LEU A 116 -45.88 4.38 -6.31
CA LEU A 116 -45.01 3.19 -6.28
C LEU A 116 -44.81 2.59 -7.68
N ALA A 117 -45.89 2.55 -8.49
CA ALA A 117 -45.79 2.18 -9.89
C ALA A 117 -44.90 3.16 -10.68
N GLY A 118 -44.85 4.45 -10.32
CA GLY A 118 -43.98 5.47 -10.85
C GLY A 118 -42.50 5.19 -10.51
N ILE A 119 -42.22 4.79 -9.28
CA ILE A 119 -40.90 4.36 -8.81
C ILE A 119 -40.43 3.13 -9.61
N GLN A 120 -41.25 2.11 -9.76
CA GLN A 120 -40.90 0.91 -10.54
C GLN A 120 -40.69 1.23 -12.02
N ARG A 121 -41.52 2.11 -12.64
CA ARG A 121 -41.29 2.55 -14.04
C ARG A 121 -39.99 3.27 -14.21
N LEU A 122 -39.53 4.10 -13.24
CA LEU A 122 -38.27 4.77 -13.27
C LEU A 122 -37.09 3.76 -13.37
N MET A 123 -37.09 2.76 -12.49
CA MET A 123 -36.07 1.72 -12.45
C MET A 123 -36.03 0.87 -13.75
N ARG A 124 -37.19 0.68 -14.39
CA ARG A 124 -37.28 -0.09 -15.65
C ARG A 124 -36.79 0.69 -16.88
N ARG A 125 -37.03 2.00 -16.91
CA ARG A 125 -36.81 2.82 -18.12
C ARG A 125 -35.53 3.64 -18.12
N ARG A 126 -34.95 3.93 -16.97
CA ARG A 126 -33.77 4.78 -16.82
C ARG A 126 -32.59 4.02 -16.23
N ARG A 127 -31.39 4.51 -16.49
CA ARG A 127 -30.13 3.95 -15.98
C ARG A 127 -29.20 5.08 -15.54
N GLY A 128 -28.16 4.71 -14.79
CA GLY A 128 -27.09 5.61 -14.37
C GLY A 128 -27.42 6.45 -13.14
N ARG A 129 -26.43 7.23 -12.70
CA ARG A 129 -26.46 7.98 -11.42
C ARG A 129 -27.62 8.97 -11.31
N ALA A 130 -27.94 9.69 -12.38
CA ALA A 130 -29.06 10.63 -12.37
C ALA A 130 -30.40 9.92 -12.05
N ALA A 131 -30.63 8.73 -12.61
CA ALA A 131 -31.81 7.94 -12.31
C ALA A 131 -31.79 7.39 -10.88
N ALA A 132 -30.63 7.03 -10.33
CA ALA A 132 -30.48 6.61 -8.94
C ALA A 132 -30.82 7.75 -7.97
N LEU A 133 -30.33 8.96 -8.22
CA LEU A 133 -30.64 10.12 -7.39
C LEU A 133 -32.14 10.51 -7.48
N GLU A 134 -32.75 10.41 -8.67
CA GLU A 134 -34.19 10.60 -8.83
C GLU A 134 -35.00 9.54 -8.10
N LEU A 135 -34.56 8.27 -8.12
CA LEU A 135 -35.18 7.17 -7.36
C LEU A 135 -35.12 7.45 -5.85
N ILE A 136 -33.95 7.81 -5.33
CA ILE A 136 -33.75 8.18 -3.93
C ILE A 136 -34.72 9.29 -3.50
N ALA A 137 -34.78 10.36 -4.30
CA ALA A 137 -35.67 11.49 -4.01
C ALA A 137 -37.16 11.07 -4.03
N ARG A 138 -37.57 10.21 -4.97
CA ARG A 138 -38.97 9.73 -5.05
C ARG A 138 -39.34 8.83 -3.88
N VAL A 139 -38.43 7.93 -3.46
CA VAL A 139 -38.65 7.07 -2.27
C VAL A 139 -38.68 7.95 -1.03
N GLY A 140 -37.81 8.91 -0.87
CA GLY A 140 -37.81 9.86 0.24
C GLY A 140 -39.15 10.64 0.33
N ALA A 141 -39.60 11.22 -0.77
CA ALA A 141 -40.87 11.93 -0.85
C ALA A 141 -42.09 11.04 -0.59
N PHE A 142 -42.05 9.76 -0.97
CA PHE A 142 -43.06 8.79 -0.63
C PHE A 142 -43.08 8.52 0.88
N VAL A 143 -41.93 8.31 1.50
CA VAL A 143 -41.75 8.09 2.94
C VAL A 143 -42.28 9.29 3.74
N GLU A 144 -41.98 10.51 3.31
CA GLU A 144 -42.49 11.75 3.96
C GLU A 144 -44.01 11.84 3.94
N ARG A 145 -44.64 11.43 2.84
CA ARG A 145 -46.12 11.52 2.70
C ARG A 145 -46.89 10.34 3.33
N ARG A 146 -46.34 9.14 3.23
CA ARG A 146 -47.05 7.90 3.56
C ARG A 146 -46.50 7.19 4.81
N GLY A 147 -45.36 7.67 5.35
CA GLY A 147 -44.70 7.05 6.49
C GLY A 147 -43.72 5.95 6.10
N ALA A 148 -42.68 5.78 6.92
CA ALA A 148 -41.62 4.78 6.73
C ALA A 148 -42.10 3.33 6.92
N ASP A 149 -43.20 3.14 7.68
CA ASP A 149 -43.76 1.83 8.01
C ASP A 149 -44.80 1.33 6.99
N HIS A 150 -44.90 2.01 5.84
CA HIS A 150 -45.82 1.58 4.78
C HIS A 150 -45.51 0.14 4.33
N PRO A 151 -46.49 -0.78 4.23
CA PRO A 151 -46.26 -2.20 3.96
C PRO A 151 -45.45 -2.50 2.70
N ALA A 152 -45.58 -1.67 1.65
CA ALA A 152 -44.77 -1.82 0.41
C ALA A 152 -43.29 -1.55 0.62
N LEU A 153 -42.91 -0.88 1.72
CA LEU A 153 -41.50 -0.58 2.08
C LEU A 153 -40.89 -1.61 3.03
N SER A 154 -41.57 -2.75 3.25
CA SER A 154 -41.05 -3.81 4.11
C SER A 154 -39.63 -4.25 3.72
N LEU A 155 -38.81 -4.54 4.75
CA LEU A 155 -37.46 -5.05 4.57
C LEU A 155 -37.27 -6.34 5.42
N PRO A 156 -37.04 -7.50 4.81
CA PRO A 156 -36.99 -7.74 3.35
C PRO A 156 -38.34 -7.57 2.68
N GLY A 157 -38.33 -7.27 1.38
CA GLY A 157 -39.55 -7.13 0.57
C GLY A 157 -39.23 -6.96 -0.91
N PRO A 158 -40.24 -7.20 -1.82
CA PRO A 158 -40.02 -7.16 -3.26
C PRO A 158 -39.56 -5.81 -3.76
N LEU A 159 -40.20 -4.71 -3.31
CA LEU A 159 -39.82 -3.35 -3.71
C LEU A 159 -38.44 -2.99 -3.15
N ALA A 160 -38.17 -3.33 -1.86
CA ALA A 160 -36.86 -3.10 -1.26
C ALA A 160 -35.75 -3.79 -2.06
N ARG A 161 -36.01 -5.04 -2.50
CA ARG A 161 -35.13 -5.78 -3.37
C ARG A 161 -34.90 -5.06 -4.70
N GLU A 162 -35.97 -4.64 -5.40
CA GLU A 162 -35.83 -3.91 -6.68
C GLU A 162 -35.04 -2.61 -6.51
N VAL A 163 -35.30 -1.82 -5.47
CA VAL A 163 -34.64 -0.55 -5.17
C VAL A 163 -33.15 -0.76 -4.89
N VAL A 164 -32.81 -1.68 -3.98
CA VAL A 164 -31.41 -1.92 -3.60
C VAL A 164 -30.63 -2.49 -4.78
N HIS A 165 -31.18 -3.46 -5.52
CA HIS A 165 -30.52 -4.01 -6.71
C HIS A 165 -30.26 -2.94 -7.79
N PHE A 166 -31.21 -2.01 -7.96
CA PHE A 166 -31.05 -0.91 -8.92
C PHE A 166 -29.93 0.04 -8.47
N LEU A 167 -29.95 0.49 -7.20
CA LEU A 167 -28.93 1.40 -6.65
C LEU A 167 -27.52 0.77 -6.69
N ASP A 168 -27.41 -0.47 -6.23
CA ASP A 168 -26.17 -1.22 -6.28
C ASP A 168 -25.68 -1.42 -7.71
N GLY A 169 -26.58 -1.73 -8.65
CA GLY A 169 -26.25 -1.89 -10.07
C GLY A 169 -25.68 -0.61 -10.67
N VAL A 170 -26.23 0.56 -10.32
CA VAL A 170 -25.70 1.86 -10.75
C VAL A 170 -24.33 2.11 -10.14
N ALA A 171 -24.17 1.89 -8.83
CA ALA A 171 -22.91 2.11 -8.14
C ALA A 171 -21.80 1.22 -8.70
N PHE A 172 -22.07 -0.08 -8.87
CA PHE A 172 -21.10 -1.03 -9.39
C PHE A 172 -20.72 -0.79 -10.85
N ALA A 173 -21.59 -0.20 -11.64
CA ALA A 173 -21.25 0.18 -13.02
C ALA A 173 -20.15 1.24 -13.09
N GLU A 174 -19.94 2.03 -12.04
CA GLU A 174 -18.92 3.07 -11.94
C GLU A 174 -17.61 2.60 -11.29
N VAL A 175 -17.63 1.43 -10.65
CA VAL A 175 -16.45 0.84 -10.00
C VAL A 175 -15.42 0.40 -11.04
N ARG A 176 -14.15 0.67 -10.76
CA ARG A 176 -13.05 0.27 -11.63
C ARG A 176 -12.43 -1.07 -11.29
N ARG A 177 -12.45 -1.44 -10.00
CA ARG A 177 -11.82 -2.67 -9.51
C ARG A 177 -12.73 -3.38 -8.54
N TYR A 178 -12.79 -4.71 -8.69
CA TYR A 178 -13.60 -5.57 -7.86
C TYR A 178 -12.73 -6.59 -7.13
N LEU A 179 -12.75 -6.54 -5.80
CA LEU A 179 -12.17 -7.55 -4.94
C LEU A 179 -13.26 -8.17 -4.07
N ALA A 180 -13.08 -9.42 -3.71
CA ALA A 180 -13.91 -10.15 -2.76
C ALA A 180 -13.04 -10.73 -1.63
N ILE A 181 -13.58 -10.80 -0.42
CA ILE A 181 -12.87 -11.33 0.76
C ILE A 181 -12.65 -12.86 0.69
N SER A 182 -13.37 -13.55 -0.20
CA SER A 182 -13.30 -15.01 -0.37
C SER A 182 -13.78 -15.43 -1.75
N ARG A 183 -13.50 -16.67 -2.16
CA ARG A 183 -14.08 -17.26 -3.37
C ARG A 183 -15.59 -17.43 -3.23
N THR A 184 -16.05 -17.76 -2.03
CA THR A 184 -17.48 -17.85 -1.71
C THR A 184 -18.18 -16.53 -2.05
N VAL A 185 -17.66 -15.39 -1.61
CA VAL A 185 -18.24 -14.07 -1.92
C VAL A 185 -18.11 -13.74 -3.41
N ALA A 186 -16.97 -14.07 -4.03
CA ALA A 186 -16.75 -13.85 -5.46
C ALA A 186 -17.74 -14.62 -6.35
N ALA A 187 -18.15 -15.82 -5.91
CA ALA A 187 -19.06 -16.69 -6.65
C ALA A 187 -20.56 -16.42 -6.40
N ARG A 188 -20.91 -15.54 -5.45
CA ARG A 188 -22.33 -15.29 -5.14
C ARG A 188 -23.08 -14.65 -6.32
N PRO A 189 -24.23 -15.22 -6.73
CA PRO A 189 -25.02 -14.69 -7.83
C PRO A 189 -25.45 -13.24 -7.60
N GLY A 190 -25.24 -12.38 -8.60
CA GLY A 190 -25.66 -10.99 -8.57
C GLY A 190 -24.79 -10.06 -7.70
N TYR A 191 -23.69 -10.54 -7.12
CA TYR A 191 -22.78 -9.70 -6.32
C TYR A 191 -21.93 -8.78 -7.18
N PHE A 192 -21.59 -9.20 -8.37
CA PHE A 192 -20.74 -8.45 -9.29
C PHE A 192 -21.41 -8.30 -10.66
N PRO A 193 -21.06 -7.29 -11.45
CA PRO A 193 -21.52 -7.18 -12.81
C PRO A 193 -21.10 -8.41 -13.63
N GLU A 194 -21.93 -8.79 -14.59
CA GLU A 194 -21.63 -9.90 -15.49
C GLU A 194 -20.33 -9.61 -16.27
N GLY A 195 -19.44 -10.61 -16.31
CA GLY A 195 -18.13 -10.47 -16.94
C GLY A 195 -17.10 -9.61 -16.19
N ALA A 196 -17.40 -9.16 -14.96
CA ALA A 196 -16.41 -8.45 -14.15
C ALA A 196 -15.27 -9.37 -13.73
N ALA A 197 -14.03 -8.88 -13.87
CA ALA A 197 -12.87 -9.55 -13.29
C ALA A 197 -12.86 -9.28 -11.77
N VAL A 198 -13.12 -10.32 -10.97
CA VAL A 198 -13.17 -10.24 -9.51
C VAL A 198 -11.93 -10.95 -8.95
N GLU A 199 -11.11 -10.21 -8.23
CA GLU A 199 -9.95 -10.77 -7.54
C GLU A 199 -10.32 -11.18 -6.12
N VAL A 200 -9.83 -12.35 -5.68
CA VAL A 200 -10.02 -12.80 -4.29
C VAL A 200 -8.82 -12.39 -3.45
N ALA A 201 -9.07 -11.72 -2.34
CA ALA A 201 -8.06 -11.30 -1.38
C ALA A 201 -8.57 -11.54 0.05
N TYR A 202 -8.01 -12.53 0.73
CA TYR A 202 -8.42 -12.86 2.10
C TYR A 202 -7.86 -11.84 3.08
N PRO A 203 -8.69 -11.18 3.92
CA PRO A 203 -8.18 -10.35 5.01
C PRO A 203 -7.57 -11.25 6.10
N PRO A 204 -6.38 -10.92 6.62
CA PRO A 204 -5.80 -11.68 7.72
C PRO A 204 -6.56 -11.47 9.03
N SER A 205 -6.34 -12.36 9.98
CA SER A 205 -6.81 -12.17 11.36
C SER A 205 -6.07 -11.02 12.04
N ASP A 206 -6.80 -10.18 12.75
CA ASP A 206 -6.25 -9.10 13.58
C ASP A 206 -6.05 -9.53 15.05
N LEU A 207 -5.95 -10.82 15.31
CA LEU A 207 -5.70 -11.37 16.64
C LEU A 207 -4.23 -11.18 17.02
N GLY A 208 -3.85 -9.93 17.34
CA GLY A 208 -2.48 -9.61 17.77
C GLY A 208 -2.05 -10.46 18.99
N GLY A 209 -0.77 -10.90 19.02
CA GLY A 209 -0.23 -11.69 20.12
C GLY A 209 -0.71 -13.16 20.14
N ALA A 210 -1.06 -13.73 19.00
CA ALA A 210 -1.45 -15.14 18.89
C ALA A 210 -0.34 -16.07 19.38
N ARG A 211 -0.65 -16.90 20.38
CA ARG A 211 0.24 -17.89 20.98
C ARG A 211 -0.37 -19.29 20.90
N CYS A 212 0.42 -20.32 21.06
CA CYS A 212 -0.04 -21.68 21.24
C CYS A 212 0.19 -22.07 22.72
N GLY A 213 -0.87 -22.39 23.42
CA GLY A 213 -0.86 -22.85 24.81
C GLY A 213 -1.29 -24.30 24.95
N ASP A 214 -1.77 -24.67 26.13
CA ASP A 214 -2.23 -26.01 26.47
C ASP A 214 -3.49 -26.40 25.68
N ALA A 215 -3.63 -27.67 25.38
CA ALA A 215 -4.79 -28.21 24.66
C ALA A 215 -5.85 -28.70 25.68
N ALA A 216 -6.51 -27.77 26.38
CA ALA A 216 -7.36 -28.08 27.53
C ALA A 216 -8.85 -28.24 27.21
N HIS A 217 -9.36 -27.63 26.15
CA HIS A 217 -10.80 -27.54 25.85
C HIS A 217 -11.05 -27.37 24.36
N LEU A 218 -12.28 -27.56 23.93
CA LEU A 218 -12.77 -27.10 22.63
C LEU A 218 -13.29 -25.67 22.78
N PHE A 219 -13.05 -24.83 21.78
CA PHE A 219 -13.45 -23.43 21.85
C PHE A 219 -14.11 -22.96 20.55
N THR A 220 -15.23 -22.23 20.67
CA THR A 220 -15.81 -21.49 19.53
C THR A 220 -16.27 -20.11 19.98
N ALA A 221 -16.11 -19.12 19.10
CA ALA A 221 -16.55 -17.75 19.34
C ALA A 221 -17.41 -17.28 18.17
N SER A 222 -18.69 -16.99 18.38
CA SER A 222 -19.53 -16.47 17.32
C SER A 222 -20.79 -15.80 17.89
N ARG A 223 -21.55 -15.10 17.01
CA ARG A 223 -22.95 -14.82 17.36
C ARG A 223 -23.71 -16.13 17.46
N ILE A 224 -24.53 -16.26 18.47
CA ILE A 224 -25.36 -17.45 18.66
C ILE A 224 -26.71 -17.23 17.96
N GLU A 225 -26.72 -17.61 16.67
CA GLU A 225 -27.85 -17.47 15.75
C GLU A 225 -27.93 -18.68 14.81
N ALA A 226 -29.07 -18.98 14.24
CA ALA A 226 -29.32 -20.17 13.47
C ALA A 226 -28.26 -20.50 12.40
N PRO A 227 -27.74 -19.56 11.59
CA PRO A 227 -26.69 -19.87 10.61
C PRO A 227 -25.37 -20.32 11.21
N LYS A 228 -25.12 -20.10 12.49
CA LYS A 228 -23.86 -20.51 13.17
C LYS A 228 -23.94 -21.92 13.73
N ARG A 229 -25.12 -22.54 13.77
CA ARG A 229 -25.34 -23.95 14.10
C ARG A 229 -24.74 -24.42 15.45
N ILE A 230 -24.77 -23.57 16.47
CA ILE A 230 -24.32 -23.95 17.82
C ILE A 230 -25.13 -25.13 18.37
N ASP A 231 -26.42 -25.24 18.03
CA ASP A 231 -27.29 -26.37 18.34
C ASP A 231 -26.74 -27.68 17.77
N LEU A 232 -26.32 -27.72 16.49
CA LEU A 232 -25.72 -28.91 15.89
C LEU A 232 -24.40 -29.30 16.58
N LEU A 233 -23.60 -28.29 17.01
CA LEU A 233 -22.37 -28.55 17.77
C LEU A 233 -22.66 -29.13 19.14
N ILE A 234 -23.69 -28.68 19.84
CA ILE A 234 -24.15 -29.27 21.11
C ILE A 234 -24.57 -30.73 20.93
N GLU A 235 -25.33 -31.03 19.88
CA GLU A 235 -25.74 -32.40 19.55
C GLU A 235 -24.52 -33.27 19.25
N ALA A 236 -23.53 -32.75 18.56
CA ALA A 236 -22.25 -33.43 18.25
C ALA A 236 -21.47 -33.75 19.54
N MET A 237 -21.49 -32.90 20.56
CA MET A 237 -20.80 -33.13 21.83
C MET A 237 -21.32 -34.38 22.56
N ARG A 238 -22.59 -34.75 22.40
CA ARG A 238 -23.18 -35.98 22.95
C ARG A 238 -22.53 -37.26 22.37
N ARG A 239 -21.88 -37.14 21.22
CA ARG A 239 -21.15 -38.25 20.55
C ARG A 239 -19.65 -38.26 20.86
N VAL A 240 -19.14 -37.26 21.59
CA VAL A 240 -17.73 -37.18 22.03
C VAL A 240 -17.58 -37.91 23.37
N PRO A 241 -16.90 -39.06 23.43
CA PRO A 241 -16.78 -39.84 24.67
C PRO A 241 -15.78 -39.26 25.67
N GLN A 242 -14.86 -38.41 25.21
CA GLN A 242 -13.84 -37.81 26.06
C GLN A 242 -14.42 -36.72 26.99
N PRO A 243 -13.87 -36.56 28.19
CA PRO A 243 -14.33 -35.53 29.14
C PRO A 243 -13.76 -34.14 28.82
N VAL A 244 -13.94 -33.68 27.57
CA VAL A 244 -13.45 -32.39 27.10
C VAL A 244 -14.57 -31.34 27.17
N GLU A 245 -14.28 -30.15 27.70
CA GLU A 245 -15.23 -29.05 27.73
C GLU A 245 -15.36 -28.36 26.34
N LEU A 246 -16.56 -27.93 25.99
CA LEU A 246 -16.82 -27.01 24.88
C LEU A 246 -17.15 -25.65 25.46
N LEU A 247 -16.25 -24.69 25.22
CA LEU A 247 -16.43 -23.29 25.65
C LEU A 247 -16.98 -22.48 24.48
N VAL A 248 -18.15 -21.88 24.67
CA VAL A 248 -18.86 -21.08 23.66
C VAL A 248 -18.86 -19.62 24.08
N ALA A 249 -18.11 -18.77 23.37
CA ALA A 249 -18.09 -17.32 23.59
C ALA A 249 -19.00 -16.58 22.60
N GLY A 250 -19.68 -15.55 23.09
CA GLY A 250 -20.57 -14.69 22.32
C GLY A 250 -21.99 -14.70 22.87
N GLY A 251 -22.86 -14.03 22.15
CA GLY A 251 -24.30 -13.94 22.47
C GLY A 251 -25.13 -13.86 21.18
N GLY A 252 -26.43 -13.91 21.29
CA GLY A 252 -27.31 -13.82 20.14
C GLY A 252 -28.74 -14.28 20.44
N PRO A 253 -29.64 -14.19 19.47
CA PRO A 253 -31.06 -14.49 19.69
C PRO A 253 -31.33 -15.95 20.07
N ASP A 254 -30.44 -16.89 19.66
CA ASP A 254 -30.66 -18.32 19.95
C ASP A 254 -29.96 -18.78 21.24
N LEU A 255 -29.35 -17.88 22.02
CA LEU A 255 -28.58 -18.24 23.22
C LEU A 255 -29.41 -19.07 24.23
N GLU A 256 -30.60 -18.64 24.54
CA GLU A 256 -31.45 -19.34 25.52
C GLU A 256 -31.93 -20.72 25.02
N ARG A 257 -32.23 -20.82 23.72
CA ARG A 257 -32.54 -22.12 23.08
C ARG A 257 -31.32 -23.07 23.14
N CYS A 258 -30.14 -22.57 22.85
CA CYS A 258 -28.92 -23.37 22.93
C CYS A 258 -28.56 -23.77 24.37
N ARG A 259 -28.77 -22.89 25.35
CA ARG A 259 -28.59 -23.24 26.77
C ARG A 259 -29.55 -24.35 27.22
N ALA A 260 -30.82 -24.26 26.82
CA ALA A 260 -31.79 -25.31 27.09
C ALA A 260 -31.41 -26.67 26.46
N LEU A 261 -30.90 -26.64 25.23
CA LEU A 261 -30.43 -27.84 24.53
C LEU A 261 -29.20 -28.50 25.20
N ALA A 262 -28.34 -27.70 25.82
CA ALA A 262 -27.13 -28.15 26.50
C ALA A 262 -27.32 -28.49 27.97
N ALA A 263 -28.54 -28.37 28.53
CA ALA A 263 -28.81 -28.50 29.96
C ALA A 263 -28.35 -29.86 30.58
N ASP A 264 -28.40 -30.93 29.76
CA ASP A 264 -28.04 -32.29 30.18
C ASP A 264 -26.54 -32.61 29.97
N ASP A 265 -25.77 -31.70 29.35
CA ASP A 265 -24.32 -31.92 29.13
C ASP A 265 -23.48 -30.81 29.79
N PRO A 266 -22.99 -31.06 31.03
CA PRO A 266 -22.24 -30.06 31.78
C PRO A 266 -20.88 -29.66 31.12
N ARG A 267 -20.42 -30.38 30.11
CA ARG A 267 -19.22 -30.06 29.35
C ARG A 267 -19.40 -28.83 28.45
N VAL A 268 -20.66 -28.48 28.10
CA VAL A 268 -20.98 -27.32 27.26
C VAL A 268 -21.16 -26.07 28.11
N ARG A 269 -20.27 -25.11 27.97
CA ARG A 269 -20.29 -23.88 28.79
C ARG A 269 -20.38 -22.62 27.93
N PHE A 270 -21.39 -21.79 28.21
CA PHE A 270 -21.58 -20.50 27.56
C PHE A 270 -20.93 -19.39 28.39
N LEU A 271 -19.93 -18.73 27.81
CA LEU A 271 -19.11 -17.70 28.47
C LEU A 271 -19.68 -16.28 28.32
N GLY A 272 -20.67 -16.11 27.40
CA GLY A 272 -21.11 -14.77 27.01
C GLY A 272 -20.03 -14.00 26.23
N PRO A 273 -20.19 -12.68 26.08
CA PRO A 273 -19.14 -11.84 25.47
C PRO A 273 -17.86 -11.85 26.32
N VAL A 274 -16.71 -12.01 25.68
CA VAL A 274 -15.37 -12.05 26.33
C VAL A 274 -14.51 -10.88 25.88
N THR A 275 -13.57 -10.48 26.75
CA THR A 275 -12.59 -9.43 26.39
C THR A 275 -11.61 -9.93 25.33
N PRO A 276 -11.00 -9.04 24.55
CA PRO A 276 -9.99 -9.44 23.56
C PRO A 276 -8.83 -10.25 24.13
N GLN A 277 -8.38 -9.95 25.34
CA GLN A 277 -7.34 -10.73 26.03
C GLN A 277 -7.84 -12.14 26.32
N ARG A 278 -9.01 -12.29 26.92
CA ARG A 278 -9.60 -13.58 27.25
C ARG A 278 -9.87 -14.41 25.99
N LEU A 279 -10.27 -13.76 24.90
CA LEU A 279 -10.45 -14.42 23.60
C LEU A 279 -9.15 -15.05 23.11
N ARG A 280 -8.03 -14.33 23.21
CA ARG A 280 -6.70 -14.85 22.84
C ARG A 280 -6.31 -16.05 23.69
N ASP A 281 -6.54 -15.98 24.99
CA ASP A 281 -6.22 -17.07 25.91
C ASP A 281 -7.05 -18.31 25.62
N LEU A 282 -8.35 -18.14 25.35
CA LEU A 282 -9.25 -19.25 25.00
C LEU A 282 -8.83 -19.94 23.69
N TYR A 283 -8.46 -19.17 22.67
CA TYR A 283 -7.89 -19.76 21.45
C TYR A 283 -6.56 -20.44 21.71
N ALA A 284 -5.67 -19.80 22.49
CA ALA A 284 -4.36 -20.32 22.75
C ALA A 284 -4.39 -21.69 23.46
N ASP A 285 -5.33 -21.87 24.41
CA ASP A 285 -5.44 -23.08 25.23
C ASP A 285 -6.47 -24.09 24.67
N ALA A 286 -7.06 -23.83 23.52
CA ALA A 286 -7.94 -24.78 22.86
C ALA A 286 -7.18 -26.00 22.32
N LEU A 287 -7.80 -27.18 22.38
CA LEU A 287 -7.40 -28.39 21.64
C LEU A 287 -7.74 -28.26 20.17
N ALA A 288 -8.98 -27.85 19.89
CA ALA A 288 -9.50 -27.59 18.54
C ALA A 288 -10.56 -26.49 18.59
N VAL A 289 -10.84 -25.89 17.44
CA VAL A 289 -11.86 -24.86 17.26
C VAL A 289 -12.92 -25.35 16.30
N PRO A 290 -14.04 -25.90 16.77
CA PRO A 290 -15.19 -26.19 15.92
C PRO A 290 -15.86 -24.88 15.52
N PHE A 291 -15.87 -24.58 14.23
CA PHE A 291 -16.57 -23.46 13.62
C PHE A 291 -17.32 -23.95 12.37
N ILE A 292 -18.62 -24.15 12.50
CA ILE A 292 -19.46 -24.88 11.57
C ILE A 292 -20.62 -24.03 11.00
N PRO A 293 -20.42 -22.78 10.62
CA PRO A 293 -21.50 -21.97 10.09
C PRO A 293 -22.05 -22.57 8.79
N ARG A 294 -23.26 -22.16 8.41
CA ARG A 294 -23.81 -22.44 7.10
C ARG A 294 -23.54 -21.28 6.15
N ASP A 295 -22.85 -21.54 5.04
CA ASP A 295 -22.62 -20.56 3.96
C ASP A 295 -22.05 -19.22 4.45
N GLU A 296 -20.96 -19.27 5.20
CA GLU A 296 -20.25 -18.10 5.75
C GLU A 296 -19.45 -17.40 4.64
N ASP A 297 -19.40 -16.09 4.70
CA ASP A 297 -18.66 -15.29 3.72
C ASP A 297 -17.14 -15.53 3.78
N LEU A 298 -16.52 -15.60 4.97
CA LEU A 298 -15.13 -15.95 5.21
C LEU A 298 -14.91 -16.72 6.50
N GLY A 299 -15.40 -16.16 7.64
CA GLY A 299 -15.19 -16.72 8.96
C GLY A 299 -13.79 -16.44 9.50
N LEU A 300 -13.52 -15.21 9.95
CA LEU A 300 -12.25 -14.80 10.58
C LEU A 300 -11.83 -15.70 11.75
N ILE A 301 -12.78 -16.32 12.42
CA ILE A 301 -12.57 -17.32 13.48
C ILE A 301 -11.65 -18.45 13.02
N THR A 302 -11.77 -18.88 11.77
CA THR A 302 -10.88 -19.88 11.17
C THR A 302 -9.43 -19.42 11.16
N LEU A 303 -9.18 -18.18 10.74
CA LEU A 303 -7.83 -17.60 10.72
C LEU A 303 -7.31 -17.31 12.14
N GLU A 304 -8.18 -16.91 13.07
CA GLU A 304 -7.85 -16.70 14.49
C GLU A 304 -7.37 -18.00 15.14
N ALA A 305 -8.10 -19.09 14.94
CA ALA A 305 -7.73 -20.41 15.41
C ALA A 305 -6.40 -20.90 14.81
N MET A 306 -6.24 -20.77 13.50
CA MET A 306 -5.02 -21.12 12.79
C MET A 306 -3.81 -20.29 13.24
N ALA A 307 -3.97 -19.00 13.49
CA ALA A 307 -2.92 -18.14 14.04
C ALA A 307 -2.43 -18.61 15.41
N CYS A 308 -3.34 -19.17 16.23
CA CYS A 308 -3.02 -19.79 17.51
C CYS A 308 -2.54 -21.25 17.40
N ALA A 309 -2.27 -21.74 16.19
CA ALA A 309 -1.88 -23.12 15.90
C ALA A 309 -2.91 -24.14 16.40
N LYS A 310 -4.20 -23.87 16.19
CA LYS A 310 -5.28 -24.79 16.55
C LYS A 310 -5.96 -25.32 15.29
N PRO A 311 -6.21 -26.66 15.22
CA PRO A 311 -6.96 -27.25 14.13
C PRO A 311 -8.42 -26.77 14.19
N VAL A 312 -9.00 -26.55 13.02
CA VAL A 312 -10.39 -26.12 12.89
C VAL A 312 -11.24 -27.32 12.44
N VAL A 313 -12.39 -27.51 13.06
CA VAL A 313 -13.41 -28.44 12.57
C VAL A 313 -14.51 -27.62 11.92
N THR A 314 -14.80 -27.88 10.65
CA THR A 314 -15.84 -27.18 9.90
C THR A 314 -16.67 -28.14 9.04
N CYS A 315 -17.78 -27.67 8.51
CA CYS A 315 -18.62 -28.47 7.61
C CYS A 315 -18.34 -28.13 6.14
N ASP A 316 -18.62 -29.09 5.26
CA ASP A 316 -18.43 -28.95 3.80
C ASP A 316 -19.32 -27.87 3.16
N ASP A 317 -20.43 -27.51 3.82
CA ASP A 317 -21.34 -26.42 3.43
C ASP A 317 -21.08 -25.10 4.17
N SER A 318 -19.96 -24.98 4.87
CA SER A 318 -19.65 -23.78 5.67
C SER A 318 -19.21 -22.56 4.84
N GLY A 319 -18.98 -22.69 3.54
CA GLY A 319 -18.55 -21.59 2.69
C GLY A 319 -17.08 -21.19 2.92
N GLY A 320 -16.81 -19.91 3.24
CA GLY A 320 -15.45 -19.40 3.41
C GLY A 320 -14.50 -20.22 4.29
N PRO A 321 -14.90 -20.79 5.42
CA PRO A 321 -14.07 -21.71 6.22
C PRO A 321 -13.50 -22.87 5.43
N THR A 322 -14.24 -23.45 4.47
CA THR A 322 -13.74 -24.58 3.64
C THR A 322 -12.66 -24.18 2.66
N GLU A 323 -12.50 -22.90 2.37
CA GLU A 323 -11.42 -22.38 1.54
C GLU A 323 -10.08 -22.33 2.30
N LEU A 324 -10.16 -22.21 3.61
CA LEU A 324 -9.03 -22.06 4.52
C LEU A 324 -8.60 -23.40 5.15
N VAL A 325 -9.58 -24.24 5.54
CA VAL A 325 -9.33 -25.54 6.17
C VAL A 325 -9.07 -26.59 5.09
N VAL A 326 -7.97 -27.33 5.23
CA VAL A 326 -7.63 -28.50 4.41
C VAL A 326 -7.84 -29.75 5.27
N ASP A 327 -8.79 -30.61 4.86
CA ASP A 327 -9.13 -31.82 5.63
C ASP A 327 -7.91 -32.71 5.88
N GLY A 328 -7.77 -33.18 7.12
CA GLY A 328 -6.65 -34.00 7.55
C GLY A 328 -5.29 -33.29 7.66
N VAL A 329 -5.17 -32.04 7.18
CA VAL A 329 -3.90 -31.29 7.15
C VAL A 329 -3.91 -30.11 8.13
N THR A 330 -4.92 -29.23 8.05
CA THR A 330 -5.02 -28.05 8.92
C THR A 330 -6.23 -28.09 9.85
N GLY A 331 -7.02 -29.13 9.76
CA GLY A 331 -8.25 -29.36 10.50
C GLY A 331 -9.07 -30.48 9.89
N ARG A 332 -10.37 -30.45 10.13
CA ARG A 332 -11.32 -31.44 9.61
C ARG A 332 -12.45 -30.72 8.89
N VAL A 333 -12.83 -31.25 7.72
CA VAL A 333 -14.00 -30.82 6.95
C VAL A 333 -14.94 -32.02 6.84
N VAL A 334 -16.14 -31.92 7.40
CA VAL A 334 -17.06 -33.05 7.52
C VAL A 334 -18.48 -32.67 7.10
N ALA A 335 -19.35 -33.65 6.92
CA ALA A 335 -20.76 -33.41 6.65
C ALA A 335 -21.42 -32.66 7.82
N PRO A 336 -22.45 -31.79 7.57
CA PRO A 336 -23.16 -31.04 8.62
C PRO A 336 -24.15 -31.94 9.40
N ALA A 337 -23.60 -32.97 10.06
CA ALA A 337 -24.30 -33.94 10.85
C ALA A 337 -23.63 -34.14 12.21
N ALA A 338 -24.42 -34.31 13.26
CA ALA A 338 -23.92 -34.49 14.63
C ALA A 338 -22.96 -35.68 14.78
N GLU A 339 -23.21 -36.75 14.04
CA GLU A 339 -22.38 -37.96 14.01
C GLU A 339 -20.98 -37.63 13.46
N ALA A 340 -20.91 -37.09 12.25
CA ALA A 340 -19.65 -36.78 11.58
C ALA A 340 -18.80 -35.73 12.35
N LEU A 341 -19.46 -34.74 12.92
CA LEU A 341 -18.83 -33.74 13.78
C LEU A 341 -18.30 -34.36 15.07
N GLY A 342 -19.11 -35.20 15.73
CA GLY A 342 -18.73 -35.88 16.95
C GLY A 342 -17.54 -36.80 16.76
N GLU A 343 -17.51 -37.58 15.66
CA GLU A 343 -16.39 -38.44 15.30
C GLU A 343 -15.11 -37.64 15.03
N ALA A 344 -15.21 -36.55 14.28
CA ALA A 344 -14.07 -35.69 13.97
C ALA A 344 -13.46 -35.06 15.25
N ILE A 345 -14.33 -34.54 16.13
CA ILE A 345 -13.91 -33.99 17.43
C ILE A 345 -13.30 -35.07 18.32
N ALA A 346 -13.95 -36.24 18.45
CA ALA A 346 -13.45 -37.37 19.24
C ALA A 346 -12.08 -37.84 18.74
N GLY A 347 -11.89 -37.90 17.42
CA GLY A 347 -10.61 -38.25 16.81
C GLY A 347 -9.48 -37.27 17.18
N LEU A 348 -9.75 -35.94 17.18
CA LEU A 348 -8.78 -34.95 17.64
C LEU A 348 -8.49 -35.04 19.14
N CYS A 349 -9.50 -35.38 19.95
CA CYS A 349 -9.31 -35.60 21.38
C CYS A 349 -8.51 -36.88 21.67
N ALA A 350 -8.63 -37.90 20.85
CA ALA A 350 -7.90 -39.16 20.97
C ALA A 350 -6.43 -39.08 20.50
N ASP A 351 -6.12 -38.15 19.55
CA ASP A 351 -4.74 -37.89 19.10
C ASP A 351 -4.39 -36.38 19.25
N PRO A 352 -4.08 -35.92 20.46
CA PRO A 352 -3.66 -34.54 20.70
C PRO A 352 -2.37 -34.16 19.95
N ALA A 353 -1.50 -35.13 19.66
CA ALA A 353 -0.28 -34.90 18.89
C ALA A 353 -0.60 -34.61 17.42
N GLY A 354 -1.54 -35.37 16.83
CA GLY A 354 -2.09 -35.12 15.49
C GLY A 354 -2.79 -33.77 15.43
N ALA A 355 -3.60 -33.43 16.42
CA ALA A 355 -4.26 -32.14 16.53
C ALA A 355 -3.22 -30.98 16.55
N ARG A 356 -2.13 -31.11 17.29
CA ARG A 356 -1.03 -30.11 17.30
C ARG A 356 -0.33 -30.01 15.94
N ARG A 357 -0.10 -31.12 15.23
CA ARG A 357 0.48 -31.09 13.87
C ARG A 357 -0.44 -30.38 12.91
N MET A 358 -1.74 -30.66 12.93
CA MET A 358 -2.72 -29.95 12.11
C MET A 358 -2.78 -28.46 12.43
N GLY A 359 -2.75 -28.10 13.71
CA GLY A 359 -2.71 -26.72 14.14
C GLY A 359 -1.46 -25.98 13.68
N ALA A 360 -0.28 -26.63 13.74
CA ALA A 360 0.96 -26.06 13.23
C ALA A 360 0.92 -25.82 11.72
N ALA A 361 0.36 -26.75 10.95
CA ALA A 361 0.13 -26.59 9.52
C ALA A 361 -0.86 -25.44 9.22
N GLY A 362 -1.93 -25.32 10.02
CA GLY A 362 -2.87 -24.21 9.96
C GLY A 362 -2.20 -22.87 10.19
N ARG A 363 -1.31 -22.77 11.17
CA ARG A 363 -0.53 -21.55 11.46
C ARG A 363 0.38 -21.15 10.30
N LEU A 364 1.02 -22.09 9.64
CA LEU A 364 1.80 -21.78 8.43
C LEU A 364 0.91 -21.23 7.31
N ARG A 365 -0.27 -21.83 7.11
CA ARG A 365 -1.23 -21.40 6.11
C ARG A 365 -1.79 -20.01 6.43
N SER A 366 -2.13 -19.71 7.68
CA SER A 366 -2.64 -18.39 8.07
C SER A 366 -1.63 -17.26 7.88
N ARG A 367 -0.32 -17.55 7.98
CA ARG A 367 0.75 -16.58 7.71
C ARG A 367 0.85 -16.17 6.24
N ALA A 368 0.38 -17.02 5.33
CA ALA A 368 0.31 -16.69 3.90
C ALA A 368 -0.85 -15.75 3.57
N VAL A 369 -1.79 -15.56 4.50
CA VAL A 369 -2.87 -14.57 4.38
C VAL A 369 -2.37 -13.29 5.04
N SER A 370 -2.07 -12.28 4.23
CA SER A 370 -1.48 -11.02 4.70
C SER A 370 -2.21 -9.80 4.14
N TRP A 371 -2.12 -8.70 4.88
CA TRP A 371 -2.60 -7.41 4.38
C TRP A 371 -1.82 -6.95 3.17
N ASP A 372 -0.54 -7.29 3.03
CA ASP A 372 0.29 -6.93 1.87
C ASP A 372 -0.34 -7.41 0.57
N THR A 373 -0.82 -8.67 0.55
CA THR A 373 -1.53 -9.23 -0.62
C THR A 373 -2.84 -8.49 -0.92
N VAL A 374 -3.60 -8.09 0.11
CA VAL A 374 -4.85 -7.31 -0.08
C VAL A 374 -4.53 -5.93 -0.63
N VAL A 375 -3.56 -5.26 -0.04
CA VAL A 375 -3.13 -3.91 -0.41
C VAL A 375 -2.51 -3.90 -1.81
N GLU A 376 -1.64 -4.85 -2.12
CA GLU A 376 -1.07 -5.02 -3.46
C GLU A 376 -2.18 -5.14 -4.50
N LYS A 377 -3.16 -6.03 -4.28
CA LYS A 377 -4.30 -6.20 -5.19
C LYS A 377 -5.18 -4.96 -5.28
N LEU A 378 -5.39 -4.23 -4.20
CA LEU A 378 -6.16 -2.99 -4.23
C LEU A 378 -5.45 -1.87 -4.99
N LEU A 379 -4.14 -1.76 -4.84
CA LEU A 379 -3.34 -0.66 -5.37
C LEU A 379 -2.76 -0.91 -6.76
N THR A 380 -2.70 -2.17 -7.21
CA THR A 380 -2.31 -2.48 -8.60
C THR A 380 -3.29 -1.82 -9.57
N ALA A 381 -2.80 -1.05 -10.55
CA ALA A 381 -3.67 -0.32 -11.47
C ALA A 381 -4.63 -1.29 -12.22
N PRO A 382 -5.93 -1.00 -12.26
CA PRO A 382 -6.86 -1.81 -13.05
C PRO A 382 -6.52 -1.67 -14.54
N PRO A 383 -6.72 -2.73 -15.36
CA PRO A 383 -6.57 -2.62 -16.79
C PRO A 383 -7.50 -1.51 -17.33
N PRO A 384 -7.06 -0.71 -18.30
CA PRO A 384 -7.84 0.41 -18.80
C PRO A 384 -9.19 -0.11 -19.34
N ARG A 385 -10.29 0.47 -18.86
CA ARG A 385 -11.61 0.24 -19.47
C ARG A 385 -11.54 0.64 -20.93
N ARG A 386 -11.76 -0.31 -21.85
CA ARG A 386 -12.04 0.01 -23.26
C ARG A 386 -13.36 0.79 -23.32
N THR A 387 -13.28 2.10 -23.13
CA THR A 387 -14.41 2.98 -23.49
C THR A 387 -14.51 2.97 -25.00
N ALA A 388 -15.55 2.34 -25.51
CA ALA A 388 -15.95 2.54 -26.89
C ALA A 388 -16.29 4.02 -27.09
N GLY A 389 -15.56 4.70 -28.00
CA GLY A 389 -15.99 5.90 -28.67
C GLY A 389 -15.64 7.25 -28.05
N ALA A 390 -14.41 7.70 -28.22
CA ALA A 390 -14.10 9.03 -28.76
C ALA A 390 -12.73 8.92 -29.42
N ALA A 391 -12.61 9.21 -30.68
CA ALA A 391 -11.34 9.36 -31.37
C ALA A 391 -10.58 10.54 -30.74
N ARG A 392 -9.76 10.27 -29.72
CA ARG A 392 -8.69 11.15 -29.29
C ARG A 392 -7.62 11.03 -30.37
N GLY A 393 -7.11 12.14 -30.87
CA GLY A 393 -5.90 12.14 -31.67
C GLY A 393 -4.85 11.24 -31.01
N ALA A 394 -4.09 10.47 -31.79
CA ALA A 394 -3.10 9.52 -31.26
C ALA A 394 -2.16 10.30 -30.32
N ARG A 395 -2.03 9.79 -29.09
CA ARG A 395 -1.09 10.40 -28.11
C ARG A 395 0.34 10.13 -28.61
N PRO A 396 1.26 11.10 -28.50
CA PRO A 396 2.65 10.88 -28.82
C PRO A 396 3.21 9.66 -28.10
N ARG A 397 3.94 8.81 -28.77
CA ARG A 397 4.56 7.62 -28.18
C ARG A 397 6.01 7.92 -27.84
N VAL A 398 6.41 7.58 -26.62
CA VAL A 398 7.76 7.77 -26.13
C VAL A 398 8.30 6.45 -25.61
N VAL A 399 9.51 6.08 -26.01
CA VAL A 399 10.22 4.94 -25.45
C VAL A 399 11.24 5.45 -24.43
N ALA A 400 11.25 4.86 -23.22
CA ALA A 400 12.24 5.18 -22.20
C ALA A 400 13.12 3.95 -21.93
N LEU A 401 14.43 4.16 -21.65
CA LEU A 401 15.39 3.09 -21.44
C LEU A 401 16.09 3.25 -20.09
N SER A 402 16.12 2.17 -19.31
CA SER A 402 16.78 2.11 -18.00
C SER A 402 17.62 0.84 -17.84
N THR A 403 18.78 0.96 -17.21
CA THR A 403 19.64 -0.18 -16.83
C THR A 403 19.15 -0.92 -15.58
N PHE A 404 18.07 -0.49 -14.98
CA PHE A 404 17.45 -1.09 -13.79
C PHE A 404 15.93 -1.03 -13.87
N ALA A 405 15.25 -1.97 -13.23
CA ALA A 405 13.81 -1.95 -13.07
C ALA A 405 13.37 -0.84 -12.08
N VAL A 406 12.32 -0.13 -12.43
CA VAL A 406 11.77 0.94 -11.57
C VAL A 406 10.82 0.37 -10.53
N HIS A 407 10.19 -0.76 -10.82
CA HIS A 407 9.29 -1.45 -9.88
C HIS A 407 9.85 -2.85 -9.52
N PRO A 408 9.92 -3.24 -8.22
CA PRO A 408 9.58 -2.45 -7.02
C PRO A 408 10.62 -1.35 -6.73
N ARG A 409 10.14 -0.24 -6.21
CA ARG A 409 10.98 0.92 -5.89
C ARG A 409 11.88 0.63 -4.68
N ARG A 410 13.19 0.86 -4.81
CA ARG A 410 14.20 0.63 -3.76
C ARG A 410 15.15 1.82 -3.52
N GLY A 411 15.11 2.84 -4.38
CA GLY A 411 16.07 3.94 -4.30
C GLY A 411 15.64 5.23 -4.99
N GLY A 412 16.44 6.29 -4.80
CA GLY A 412 16.17 7.64 -5.30
C GLY A 412 16.13 7.74 -6.81
N GLY A 413 17.04 7.05 -7.52
CA GLY A 413 17.05 7.03 -8.99
C GLY A 413 15.78 6.41 -9.58
N GLN A 414 15.30 5.31 -8.97
CA GLN A 414 14.04 4.69 -9.36
C GLN A 414 12.85 5.62 -9.12
N LEU A 415 12.84 6.33 -7.97
CA LEU A 415 11.81 7.31 -7.66
C LEU A 415 11.77 8.43 -8.69
N ARG A 416 12.94 9.04 -9.02
CA ARG A 416 13.05 10.07 -10.03
C ARG A 416 12.50 9.58 -11.38
N CYS A 417 12.98 8.45 -11.85
CA CYS A 417 12.55 7.85 -13.11
C CYS A 417 11.03 7.67 -13.14
N LEU A 418 10.45 7.07 -12.08
CA LEU A 418 9.01 6.87 -11.97
C LEU A 418 8.23 8.19 -12.03
N GLN A 419 8.64 9.19 -11.25
CA GLN A 419 7.91 10.46 -11.14
C GLN A 419 7.95 11.26 -12.46
N LEU A 420 9.12 11.33 -13.10
CA LEU A 420 9.27 12.06 -14.37
C LEU A 420 8.51 11.37 -15.51
N LEU A 421 8.63 10.04 -15.62
CA LEU A 421 7.95 9.30 -16.68
C LEU A 421 6.43 9.20 -16.44
N ALA A 422 5.97 9.15 -15.18
CA ALA A 422 4.55 9.20 -14.86
C ALA A 422 3.93 10.55 -15.26
N ALA A 423 4.62 11.65 -14.97
CA ALA A 423 4.19 12.99 -15.41
C ALA A 423 4.16 13.10 -16.95
N LEU A 424 5.14 12.51 -17.65
CA LEU A 424 5.14 12.43 -19.11
C LEU A 424 3.96 11.58 -19.62
N GLY A 425 3.66 10.49 -18.89
CA GLY A 425 2.53 9.60 -19.14
C GLY A 425 1.15 10.29 -19.10
N GLU A 426 1.03 11.47 -18.51
CA GLU A 426 -0.22 12.26 -18.56
C GLU A 426 -0.59 12.71 -19.98
N ARG A 427 0.41 12.96 -20.84
CA ARG A 427 0.21 13.44 -22.22
C ARG A 427 0.71 12.51 -23.31
N CYS A 428 1.62 11.59 -22.99
CA CYS A 428 2.23 10.65 -23.92
C CYS A 428 1.89 9.20 -23.54
N ASP A 429 2.06 8.26 -24.47
CA ASP A 429 2.09 6.83 -24.15
C ASP A 429 3.57 6.42 -24.03
N VAL A 430 4.01 6.18 -22.80
CA VAL A 430 5.40 5.90 -22.44
C VAL A 430 5.59 4.41 -22.21
N GLU A 431 6.50 3.79 -22.98
CA GLU A 431 6.96 2.41 -22.73
C GLU A 431 8.39 2.45 -22.21
N LEU A 432 8.57 2.11 -20.93
CA LEU A 432 9.88 2.00 -20.30
C LEU A 432 10.43 0.58 -20.48
N LEU A 433 11.62 0.45 -21.04
CA LEU A 433 12.36 -0.81 -21.13
C LEU A 433 13.46 -0.83 -20.09
N SER A 434 13.38 -1.80 -19.17
CA SER A 434 14.30 -1.94 -18.04
C SER A 434 15.06 -3.26 -18.11
N LEU A 435 16.37 -3.23 -17.80
CA LEU A 435 17.17 -4.43 -17.66
C LEU A 435 17.11 -4.99 -16.24
N VAL A 436 17.08 -6.33 -16.14
CA VAL A 436 17.18 -7.06 -14.88
C VAL A 436 18.17 -8.22 -14.99
N PRO A 437 18.64 -8.79 -13.85
CA PRO A 437 19.53 -9.94 -13.85
C PRO A 437 18.99 -11.12 -14.66
N HIS A 438 19.91 -11.93 -15.18
CA HIS A 438 19.59 -13.17 -15.84
C HIS A 438 18.79 -14.12 -14.91
N GLY A 439 17.76 -14.78 -15.46
CA GLY A 439 16.90 -15.69 -14.67
C GLY A 439 15.68 -15.03 -14.05
N GLU A 440 15.58 -13.70 -14.03
CA GLU A 440 14.31 -13.05 -13.71
C GLU A 440 13.30 -13.22 -14.87
N ALA A 441 12.02 -13.22 -14.53
CA ALA A 441 10.97 -13.36 -15.55
C ALA A 441 10.75 -12.03 -16.29
N ALA A 442 10.75 -12.08 -17.62
CA ALA A 442 10.29 -10.95 -18.43
C ALA A 442 8.83 -10.65 -18.11
N ARG A 443 8.49 -9.40 -17.89
CA ARG A 443 7.12 -8.97 -17.56
C ARG A 443 6.86 -7.55 -18.04
N ARG A 444 5.60 -7.24 -18.27
CA ARG A 444 5.13 -5.88 -18.56
C ARG A 444 4.14 -5.46 -17.49
N ILE A 445 4.36 -4.29 -16.89
CA ILE A 445 3.58 -3.74 -15.80
C ILE A 445 3.14 -2.32 -16.18
N GLU A 446 1.88 -1.98 -16.02
CA GLU A 446 1.42 -0.59 -16.09
C GLU A 446 1.67 0.08 -14.74
N LEU A 447 2.57 1.07 -14.71
CA LEU A 447 2.99 1.76 -13.48
C LEU A 447 2.04 2.92 -13.15
N SER A 448 1.54 3.61 -14.18
CA SER A 448 0.54 4.68 -14.07
C SER A 448 -0.17 4.86 -15.42
N PRO A 449 -1.28 5.61 -15.48
CA PRO A 449 -1.95 5.89 -16.75
C PRO A 449 -1.00 6.50 -17.78
N GLY A 450 -0.78 5.80 -18.90
CA GLY A 450 0.13 6.21 -19.96
C GLY A 450 1.60 5.88 -19.73
N LEU A 451 1.96 5.15 -18.66
CA LEU A 451 3.31 4.63 -18.41
C LEU A 451 3.28 3.14 -18.14
N ALA A 452 3.96 2.36 -18.97
CA ALA A 452 4.18 0.94 -18.72
C ALA A 452 5.67 0.62 -18.71
N GLU A 453 6.07 -0.32 -17.86
CA GLU A 453 7.43 -0.87 -17.78
C GLU A 453 7.46 -2.29 -18.35
N THR A 454 8.31 -2.52 -19.32
CA THR A 454 8.67 -3.85 -19.81
C THR A 454 10.05 -4.21 -19.28
N VAL A 455 10.09 -5.18 -18.40
CA VAL A 455 11.30 -5.69 -17.76
C VAL A 455 11.86 -6.81 -18.62
N VAL A 456 13.13 -6.71 -19.02
CA VAL A 456 13.83 -7.66 -19.89
C VAL A 456 15.06 -8.22 -19.17
N PRO A 457 15.14 -9.54 -18.97
CA PRO A 457 16.31 -10.16 -18.36
C PRO A 457 17.53 -10.09 -19.31
N LYS A 458 18.71 -9.90 -18.72
CA LYS A 458 19.98 -10.04 -19.42
C LYS A 458 20.14 -11.46 -19.96
N SER A 459 20.85 -11.62 -21.07
CA SER A 459 21.27 -12.95 -21.51
C SER A 459 22.30 -13.56 -20.53
N ALA A 460 22.44 -14.87 -20.51
CA ALA A 460 23.46 -15.54 -19.69
C ALA A 460 24.89 -15.05 -20.01
N GLU A 461 25.17 -14.78 -21.28
CA GLU A 461 26.48 -14.25 -21.70
C GLU A 461 26.73 -12.82 -21.21
N HIS A 462 25.69 -11.96 -21.24
CA HIS A 462 25.77 -10.61 -20.70
C HIS A 462 26.08 -10.65 -19.20
N GLU A 463 25.30 -11.41 -18.43
CA GLU A 463 25.46 -11.53 -16.99
C GLU A 463 26.84 -12.09 -16.59
N ALA A 464 27.29 -13.16 -17.26
CA ALA A 464 28.59 -13.75 -16.98
C ALA A 464 29.72 -12.76 -17.21
N ARG A 465 29.68 -12.00 -18.33
CA ARG A 465 30.71 -11.01 -18.63
C ARG A 465 30.69 -9.80 -17.70
N GLU A 466 29.51 -9.38 -17.27
CA GLU A 466 29.35 -8.33 -16.23
C GLU A 466 30.02 -8.78 -14.92
N GLN A 467 29.77 -10.02 -14.48
CA GLN A 467 30.36 -10.58 -13.26
C GLN A 467 31.89 -10.65 -13.34
N GLU A 468 32.44 -11.02 -14.50
CA GLU A 468 33.90 -11.01 -14.70
C GLU A 468 34.48 -9.60 -14.51
N VAL A 469 33.88 -8.58 -15.14
CA VAL A 469 34.33 -7.18 -15.01
C VAL A 469 34.11 -6.68 -13.57
N ALA A 470 33.00 -7.01 -12.93
CA ALA A 470 32.76 -6.64 -11.55
C ALA A 470 33.81 -7.25 -10.60
N ALA A 471 34.19 -8.50 -10.83
CA ALA A 471 35.26 -9.16 -10.06
C ALA A 471 36.63 -8.51 -10.28
N GLU A 472 36.95 -8.10 -11.53
CA GLU A 472 38.22 -7.39 -11.86
C GLU A 472 38.33 -6.04 -11.12
N VAL A 473 37.19 -5.34 -10.96
CA VAL A 473 37.16 -3.99 -10.39
C VAL A 473 36.83 -3.99 -8.89
N GLY A 474 36.27 -5.07 -8.40
CA GLY A 474 35.83 -5.20 -6.98
C GLY A 474 34.57 -4.39 -6.64
N LEU A 475 33.81 -3.93 -7.65
CA LEU A 475 32.61 -3.12 -7.51
C LEU A 475 31.53 -3.57 -8.51
N PRO A 476 30.24 -3.39 -8.20
CA PRO A 476 29.17 -3.52 -9.19
C PRO A 476 29.34 -2.51 -10.32
N VAL A 477 29.30 -2.99 -11.57
CA VAL A 477 29.53 -2.18 -12.78
C VAL A 477 28.40 -2.28 -13.80
N THR A 478 27.27 -2.82 -13.39
CA THR A 478 26.07 -3.13 -14.20
C THR A 478 25.69 -2.03 -15.18
N ASP A 479 25.71 -0.80 -14.74
CA ASP A 479 25.34 0.36 -15.54
C ASP A 479 26.38 0.66 -16.63
N ILE A 480 27.69 0.70 -16.27
CA ILE A 480 28.76 1.04 -17.21
C ILE A 480 28.85 0.00 -18.32
N VAL A 481 28.92 -1.28 -17.93
CA VAL A 481 29.13 -2.37 -18.90
C VAL A 481 27.89 -2.62 -19.77
N ALA A 482 26.70 -2.17 -19.35
CA ALA A 482 25.51 -2.23 -20.20
C ALA A 482 25.74 -1.52 -21.55
N ALA A 483 26.57 -0.49 -21.60
CA ALA A 483 26.89 0.22 -22.83
C ALA A 483 27.50 -0.68 -23.93
N THR A 484 28.33 -1.64 -23.53
CA THR A 484 28.98 -2.58 -24.46
C THR A 484 28.29 -3.94 -24.50
N LEU A 485 27.75 -4.40 -23.36
CA LEU A 485 27.18 -5.74 -23.25
C LEU A 485 25.73 -5.84 -23.70
N ILE A 486 25.00 -4.73 -23.84
CA ILE A 486 23.59 -4.76 -24.26
C ILE A 486 23.38 -5.45 -25.61
N MET A 487 24.35 -5.36 -26.51
CA MET A 487 24.33 -6.04 -27.81
C MET A 487 24.36 -7.57 -27.69
N ARG A 488 24.71 -8.11 -26.51
CA ARG A 488 24.66 -9.55 -26.17
C ARG A 488 23.34 -9.99 -25.60
N THR A 489 22.35 -9.08 -25.50
CA THR A 489 20.97 -9.38 -25.07
C THR A 489 20.00 -9.12 -26.23
N PRO A 490 19.90 -10.05 -27.20
CA PRO A 490 19.07 -9.87 -28.42
C PRO A 490 17.60 -9.57 -28.09
N GLU A 491 17.05 -10.21 -27.05
CA GLU A 491 15.67 -9.98 -26.64
C GLU A 491 15.42 -8.51 -26.27
N TYR A 492 16.37 -7.84 -25.60
CA TYR A 492 16.26 -6.41 -25.30
C TYR A 492 16.20 -5.56 -26.59
N LEU A 493 17.05 -5.87 -27.55
CA LEU A 493 17.10 -5.16 -28.82
C LEU A 493 15.81 -5.37 -29.63
N ASP A 494 15.23 -6.56 -29.60
CA ASP A 494 13.96 -6.87 -30.28
C ASP A 494 12.77 -6.13 -29.61
N ARG A 495 12.75 -6.08 -28.28
CA ARG A 495 11.76 -5.28 -27.55
C ARG A 495 11.94 -3.79 -27.84
N LEU A 496 13.18 -3.32 -27.90
CA LEU A 496 13.48 -1.93 -28.23
C LEU A 496 13.02 -1.57 -29.65
N ARG A 497 13.26 -2.44 -30.66
CA ARG A 497 12.75 -2.23 -32.02
C ARG A 497 11.24 -2.10 -32.05
N THR A 498 10.56 -2.98 -31.30
CA THR A 498 9.11 -2.97 -31.21
C THR A 498 8.58 -1.68 -30.54
N ALA A 499 9.20 -1.26 -29.44
CA ALA A 499 8.78 -0.08 -28.70
C ALA A 499 9.13 1.22 -29.43
N ALA A 500 10.26 1.27 -30.13
CA ALA A 500 10.70 2.42 -30.92
C ALA A 500 9.91 2.58 -32.22
N ALA A 501 9.28 1.50 -32.72
CA ALA A 501 8.44 1.58 -33.91
C ALA A 501 7.22 2.45 -33.66
N GLY A 502 7.21 3.66 -34.24
CA GLY A 502 6.17 4.68 -34.06
C GLY A 502 6.31 5.50 -32.77
N ALA A 503 7.45 5.43 -32.09
CA ALA A 503 7.80 6.39 -31.07
C ALA A 503 8.28 7.70 -31.72
N GLU A 504 7.99 8.83 -31.08
CA GLU A 504 8.34 10.17 -31.54
C GLU A 504 9.58 10.72 -30.83
N ALA A 505 9.92 10.15 -29.64
CA ALA A 505 11.16 10.43 -28.93
C ALA A 505 11.57 9.26 -28.04
N ALA A 506 12.86 9.28 -27.61
CA ALA A 506 13.39 8.38 -26.62
C ALA A 506 13.88 9.15 -25.40
N VAL A 507 13.58 8.64 -24.19
CA VAL A 507 14.14 9.12 -22.91
C VAL A 507 15.20 8.12 -22.45
N LEU A 508 16.43 8.57 -22.28
CA LEU A 508 17.52 7.76 -21.73
C LEU A 508 17.71 8.10 -20.25
N VAL A 509 17.38 7.13 -19.39
CA VAL A 509 17.69 7.19 -17.98
C VAL A 509 19.11 6.70 -17.79
N HIS A 510 20.05 7.59 -17.59
CA HIS A 510 21.49 7.38 -17.71
C HIS A 510 21.98 7.20 -19.17
N PRO A 511 23.30 7.37 -19.45
CA PRO A 511 23.80 7.36 -20.81
C PRO A 511 23.97 5.96 -21.41
N TYR A 512 24.03 4.91 -20.57
CA TYR A 512 24.60 3.61 -20.91
C TYR A 512 23.81 2.79 -21.94
N LEU A 513 22.52 3.06 -22.16
CA LEU A 513 21.73 2.40 -23.20
C LEU A 513 21.63 3.17 -24.51
N HIS A 514 22.36 4.29 -24.63
CA HIS A 514 22.45 5.03 -25.88
C HIS A 514 23.00 4.19 -27.07
N PRO A 515 24.02 3.31 -26.90
CA PRO A 515 24.47 2.46 -28.01
C PRO A 515 23.38 1.54 -28.57
N ALA A 516 22.53 0.97 -27.69
CA ALA A 516 21.39 0.17 -28.13
C ALA A 516 20.37 1.00 -28.92
N LEU A 517 20.04 2.19 -28.43
CA LEU A 517 19.11 3.09 -29.12
C LEU A 517 19.64 3.53 -30.47
N ALA A 518 20.92 3.94 -30.54
CA ALA A 518 21.56 4.36 -31.76
C ALA A 518 21.64 3.24 -32.83
N ALA A 519 21.78 1.98 -32.39
CA ALA A 519 21.78 0.83 -33.29
C ALA A 519 20.38 0.48 -33.82
N VAL A 520 19.34 0.70 -33.03
CA VAL A 520 17.96 0.28 -33.35
C VAL A 520 17.14 1.39 -33.98
N ALA A 521 17.27 2.63 -33.52
CA ALA A 521 16.48 3.78 -33.92
C ALA A 521 17.33 5.08 -34.00
N PRO A 522 18.31 5.17 -34.90
CA PRO A 522 19.32 6.26 -34.92
C PRO A 522 18.75 7.64 -35.21
N GLY A 523 17.55 7.76 -35.75
CA GLY A 523 16.91 9.02 -36.07
C GLY A 523 15.90 9.51 -35.02
N LEU A 524 15.72 8.78 -33.93
CA LEU A 524 14.75 9.14 -32.90
C LEU A 524 15.28 10.28 -32.02
N PRO A 525 14.54 11.39 -31.83
CA PRO A 525 14.93 12.47 -30.92
C PRO A 525 15.21 11.92 -29.49
N VAL A 526 16.34 12.34 -28.91
CA VAL A 526 16.81 11.84 -27.62
C VAL A 526 16.63 12.90 -26.54
N VAL A 527 16.01 12.51 -25.44
CA VAL A 527 16.01 13.23 -24.15
C VAL A 527 16.93 12.46 -23.21
N TYR A 528 17.94 13.11 -22.68
CA TYR A 528 18.85 12.53 -21.70
C TYR A 528 18.46 13.00 -20.28
N ASP A 529 17.95 12.08 -19.45
CA ASP A 529 17.74 12.32 -18.01
C ASP A 529 19.04 12.04 -17.26
N ALA A 530 19.87 13.07 -17.12
CA ALA A 530 21.14 13.02 -16.40
C ALA A 530 20.88 13.13 -14.89
N GLN A 531 20.81 11.98 -14.21
CA GLN A 531 20.60 11.93 -12.76
C GLN A 531 21.83 12.44 -11.98
N ASP A 532 22.97 12.46 -12.62
CA ASP A 532 24.25 13.04 -12.23
C ASP A 532 25.10 13.27 -13.48
N ALA A 533 26.25 13.92 -13.34
CA ALA A 533 27.32 13.90 -14.35
C ALA A 533 28.09 12.60 -14.18
N ALA A 534 27.73 11.57 -14.98
CA ALA A 534 28.20 10.20 -14.79
C ALA A 534 29.73 10.09 -14.79
N PHE A 535 30.44 10.90 -15.63
CA PHE A 535 31.90 10.89 -15.65
C PHE A 535 32.53 11.36 -14.32
N GLN A 536 31.94 12.34 -13.63
CA GLN A 536 32.41 12.80 -12.33
C GLN A 536 32.13 11.78 -11.24
N LEU A 537 30.89 11.24 -11.20
CA LEU A 537 30.52 10.21 -10.24
C LEU A 537 31.43 8.98 -10.36
N LYS A 538 31.66 8.50 -11.60
CA LYS A 538 32.48 7.31 -11.81
C LYS A 538 33.98 7.59 -11.56
N ALA A 539 34.45 8.79 -11.82
CA ALA A 539 35.83 9.17 -11.44
C ALA A 539 36.09 9.14 -9.93
N ALA A 540 35.03 9.42 -9.13
CA ALA A 540 35.10 9.41 -7.67
C ALA A 540 35.03 8.01 -7.05
N VAL A 541 34.39 7.02 -7.72
CA VAL A 541 34.09 5.72 -7.11
C VAL A 541 34.89 4.56 -7.73
N LEU A 542 35.34 4.68 -8.98
CA LEU A 542 36.11 3.62 -9.62
C LEU A 542 37.53 3.54 -9.01
N PRO A 543 38.05 2.32 -8.78
CA PRO A 543 39.38 2.16 -8.20
C PRO A 543 40.47 2.66 -9.13
N ALA A 544 41.56 3.13 -8.55
CA ALA A 544 42.76 3.46 -9.30
C ALA A 544 43.32 2.20 -9.97
N GLY A 545 43.71 2.32 -11.25
CA GLY A 545 44.32 1.23 -12.02
C GLY A 545 43.75 1.09 -13.42
N PRO A 546 44.27 0.17 -14.23
CA PRO A 546 43.94 0.06 -15.65
C PRO A 546 42.47 -0.26 -15.92
N ALA A 547 41.87 -1.12 -15.10
CA ALA A 547 40.46 -1.51 -15.22
C ALA A 547 39.51 -0.35 -14.92
N GLY A 548 39.75 0.37 -13.80
CA GLY A 548 38.98 1.56 -13.47
C GLY A 548 39.14 2.68 -14.49
N ALA A 549 40.36 2.92 -14.97
CA ALA A 549 40.63 3.91 -16.03
C ALA A 549 39.92 3.57 -17.34
N ARG A 550 39.86 2.28 -17.72
CA ARG A 550 39.10 1.80 -18.88
C ARG A 550 37.63 2.11 -18.76
N LEU A 551 37.01 1.72 -17.63
CA LEU A 551 35.57 1.93 -17.39
C LEU A 551 35.21 3.43 -17.32
N LEU A 552 36.10 4.26 -16.78
CA LEU A 552 35.92 5.71 -16.79
C LEU A 552 35.97 6.28 -18.21
N ALA A 553 36.91 5.81 -19.03
CA ALA A 553 36.99 6.21 -20.44
C ALA A 553 35.74 5.77 -21.24
N GLU A 554 35.23 4.57 -20.99
CA GLU A 554 33.99 4.09 -21.59
C GLU A 554 32.79 4.96 -21.16
N THR A 555 32.67 5.29 -19.87
CA THR A 555 31.64 6.21 -19.34
C THR A 555 31.69 7.56 -20.07
N ARG A 556 32.90 8.18 -20.15
CA ARG A 556 33.08 9.46 -20.85
C ARG A 556 32.66 9.39 -22.31
N ALA A 557 33.04 8.32 -23.01
CA ALA A 557 32.72 8.14 -24.42
C ALA A 557 31.20 8.03 -24.66
N VAL A 558 30.52 7.25 -23.85
CA VAL A 558 29.05 7.04 -23.96
C VAL A 558 28.30 8.29 -23.56
N GLU A 559 28.68 8.96 -22.47
CA GLU A 559 28.05 10.20 -22.03
C GLU A 559 28.26 11.33 -23.03
N ALA A 560 29.48 11.45 -23.62
CA ALA A 560 29.73 12.38 -24.71
C ALA A 560 28.84 12.10 -25.94
N ALA A 561 28.61 10.84 -26.26
CA ALA A 561 27.74 10.46 -27.39
C ALA A 561 26.29 10.86 -27.15
N VAL A 562 25.76 10.58 -25.95
CA VAL A 562 24.36 10.92 -25.63
C VAL A 562 24.16 12.44 -25.53
N VAL A 563 25.07 13.18 -24.90
CA VAL A 563 24.98 14.65 -24.81
C VAL A 563 24.96 15.30 -26.19
N ARG A 564 25.80 14.79 -27.13
CA ARG A 564 25.81 15.28 -28.53
C ARG A 564 24.51 14.96 -29.27
N ALA A 565 23.95 13.78 -29.04
CA ALA A 565 22.70 13.33 -29.70
C ALA A 565 21.43 13.93 -29.09
N ALA A 566 21.49 14.36 -27.84
CA ALA A 566 20.30 14.79 -27.11
C ALA A 566 19.74 16.12 -27.65
N ALA A 567 18.45 16.14 -27.95
CA ALA A 567 17.67 17.35 -28.18
C ALA A 567 17.42 18.10 -26.85
N LEU A 568 17.37 17.37 -25.71
CA LEU A 568 17.21 17.89 -24.37
C LEU A 568 18.09 17.09 -23.40
N VAL A 569 18.86 17.78 -22.55
CA VAL A 569 19.59 17.23 -21.40
C VAL A 569 18.92 17.75 -20.12
N ALA A 570 18.27 16.86 -19.39
CA ALA A 570 17.60 17.14 -18.13
C ALA A 570 18.54 16.79 -16.98
N ALA A 571 19.32 17.74 -16.48
CA ALA A 571 20.28 17.52 -15.40
C ALA A 571 19.64 17.75 -14.03
N CYS A 572 20.03 17.00 -13.00
CA CYS A 572 19.43 17.09 -11.68
C CYS A 572 19.86 18.34 -10.88
N SER A 573 20.91 19.03 -11.30
CA SER A 573 21.36 20.30 -10.69
C SER A 573 21.97 21.24 -11.74
N ALA A 574 22.13 22.50 -11.36
CA ALA A 574 22.83 23.49 -12.20
C ALA A 574 24.32 23.15 -12.34
N GLU A 575 24.92 22.58 -11.30
CA GLU A 575 26.31 22.13 -11.28
C GLU A 575 26.52 20.97 -12.26
N ASP A 576 25.62 19.95 -12.27
CA ASP A 576 25.71 18.85 -13.21
C ASP A 576 25.50 19.33 -14.66
N ALA A 577 24.52 20.22 -14.88
CA ALA A 577 24.30 20.83 -16.19
C ALA A 577 25.54 21.62 -16.68
N GLY A 578 26.18 22.36 -15.78
CA GLY A 578 27.43 23.09 -16.02
C GLY A 578 28.57 22.14 -16.36
N ALA A 579 28.78 21.11 -15.55
CA ALA A 579 29.86 20.12 -15.75
C ALA A 579 29.69 19.36 -17.07
N LEU A 580 28.50 18.90 -17.40
CA LEU A 580 28.23 18.22 -18.68
C LEU A 580 28.46 19.12 -19.89
N ARG A 581 28.09 20.41 -19.78
CA ARG A 581 28.32 21.38 -20.85
C ARG A 581 29.80 21.74 -21.01
N GLU A 582 30.53 21.87 -19.91
CA GLU A 582 31.96 22.17 -19.92
C GLU A 582 32.77 21.01 -20.52
N GLU A 583 32.43 19.76 -20.11
CA GLU A 583 33.14 18.56 -20.57
C GLU A 583 32.85 18.19 -22.03
N TYR A 584 31.57 18.31 -22.46
CA TYR A 584 31.10 17.76 -23.73
C TYR A 584 30.62 18.81 -24.73
N GLY A 585 30.49 20.06 -24.30
CA GLY A 585 29.98 21.16 -25.13
C GLY A 585 28.45 21.11 -25.31
N GLY A 586 27.98 21.96 -26.19
CA GLY A 586 26.60 22.08 -26.61
C GLY A 586 25.93 23.40 -26.23
N PRO A 587 24.88 23.80 -26.95
CA PRO A 587 24.18 25.06 -26.72
C PRO A 587 23.41 25.03 -25.39
N ALA A 588 23.48 26.13 -24.64
CA ALA A 588 22.91 26.22 -23.28
C ALA A 588 21.40 25.93 -23.21
N GLU A 589 20.66 26.23 -24.26
CA GLU A 589 19.22 26.01 -24.39
C GLU A 589 18.81 24.53 -24.41
N ARG A 590 19.74 23.60 -24.65
CA ARG A 590 19.49 22.16 -24.56
C ARG A 590 19.54 21.63 -23.14
N PHE A 591 20.17 22.37 -22.22
CA PHE A 591 20.32 21.95 -20.83
C PHE A 591 19.21 22.57 -19.99
N ARG A 592 18.47 21.74 -19.27
CA ARG A 592 17.45 22.13 -18.31
C ARG A 592 17.74 21.50 -16.96
N VAL A 593 17.62 22.31 -15.92
CA VAL A 593 17.69 21.80 -14.55
C VAL A 593 16.33 21.21 -14.20
N VAL A 594 16.33 19.91 -13.91
CA VAL A 594 15.17 19.12 -13.46
C VAL A 594 15.59 18.48 -12.15
N PRO A 595 15.42 19.18 -11.01
CA PRO A 595 15.92 18.71 -9.72
C PRO A 595 15.24 17.44 -9.25
N ASN A 596 15.80 16.82 -8.20
CA ASN A 596 15.10 15.80 -7.45
C ASN A 596 14.11 16.44 -6.48
N GLY A 597 12.99 15.79 -6.27
CA GLY A 597 11.89 16.32 -5.49
C GLY A 597 11.38 15.38 -4.41
N VAL A 598 10.31 15.80 -3.78
CA VAL A 598 9.55 15.03 -2.81
C VAL A 598 8.05 15.11 -3.16
N ASP A 599 7.29 14.13 -2.74
CA ASP A 599 5.82 14.23 -2.75
C ASP A 599 5.38 15.05 -1.52
N GLY A 600 5.17 16.34 -1.73
CA GLY A 600 4.75 17.27 -0.69
C GLY A 600 3.35 17.00 -0.15
N ARG A 601 2.52 16.27 -0.91
CA ARG A 601 1.19 15.85 -0.47
C ARG A 601 1.27 14.63 0.43
N ALA A 602 2.13 13.65 0.09
CA ALA A 602 2.37 12.47 0.92
C ALA A 602 3.10 12.82 2.22
N THR A 603 3.93 13.88 2.24
CA THR A 603 4.65 14.34 3.42
C THR A 603 4.01 15.61 3.97
N ALA A 604 2.99 15.45 4.81
CA ALA A 604 2.30 16.58 5.43
C ALA A 604 3.25 17.40 6.31
N PHE A 605 3.10 18.72 6.24
CA PHE A 605 3.83 19.65 7.10
C PHE A 605 3.41 19.47 8.57
N CYS A 606 4.39 19.33 9.48
CA CYS A 606 4.18 19.30 10.91
C CYS A 606 4.83 20.52 11.57
N GLY A 607 4.01 21.46 12.06
CA GLY A 607 4.49 22.67 12.74
C GLY A 607 5.07 22.37 14.14
N GLY A 608 5.65 23.38 14.78
CA GLY A 608 6.41 23.23 16.01
C GLY A 608 5.62 22.68 17.19
N GLU A 609 4.42 23.17 17.46
CA GLU A 609 3.63 22.69 18.60
C GLU A 609 3.15 21.23 18.44
N PRO A 610 2.54 20.81 17.33
CA PRO A 610 2.24 19.40 17.09
C PRO A 610 3.48 18.51 17.12
N ARG A 611 4.63 19.00 16.65
CA ARG A 611 5.92 18.30 16.69
C ARG A 611 6.38 18.06 18.13
N ARG A 612 6.37 19.11 18.97
CA ARG A 612 6.74 19.01 20.39
C ARG A 612 5.83 18.03 21.15
N MET A 613 4.52 18.04 20.88
CA MET A 613 3.57 17.07 21.49
C MET A 613 3.86 15.63 21.07
N ARG A 614 4.17 15.38 19.79
CA ARG A 614 4.52 14.04 19.28
C ARG A 614 5.83 13.56 19.88
N ARG A 615 6.87 14.39 19.90
CA ARG A 615 8.16 14.10 20.49
C ARG A 615 8.01 13.71 21.96
N ARG A 616 7.30 14.49 22.76
CA ARG A 616 7.11 14.22 24.19
C ARG A 616 6.53 12.83 24.43
N ARG A 617 5.47 12.48 23.72
CA ARG A 617 4.86 11.14 23.81
C ARG A 617 5.82 10.03 23.42
N TRP A 618 6.69 10.30 22.46
CA TRP A 618 7.61 9.31 21.92
C TRP A 618 8.82 9.11 22.82
N LEU A 619 9.43 10.20 23.33
CA LEU A 619 10.60 10.14 24.21
C LEU A 619 10.25 9.64 25.62
N GLU A 620 9.06 9.93 26.15
CA GLU A 620 8.61 9.42 27.46
C GLU A 620 8.48 7.89 27.49
N GLY A 621 8.33 7.25 26.31
CA GLY A 621 8.14 5.79 26.20
C GLY A 621 9.37 4.96 25.83
N LEU A 622 10.43 5.55 25.24
CA LEU A 622 11.43 4.77 24.50
C LEU A 622 12.90 5.04 24.82
N ALA A 623 13.26 6.18 25.38
CA ALA A 623 14.66 6.53 25.55
C ALA A 623 14.99 6.97 26.98
N ARG A 624 16.13 6.48 27.48
CA ARG A 624 16.76 7.02 28.71
C ARG A 624 18.18 7.45 28.36
N THR A 625 18.57 8.62 28.86
CA THR A 625 19.96 9.09 28.79
C THR A 625 20.84 8.34 29.79
N ALA A 626 22.16 8.45 29.70
CA ALA A 626 23.12 7.76 30.57
C ALA A 626 22.89 8.08 32.06
N ASP A 627 22.30 9.22 32.37
CA ASP A 627 21.90 9.63 33.74
C ASP A 627 20.48 9.13 34.13
N GLY A 628 19.82 8.32 33.28
CA GLY A 628 18.50 7.76 33.51
C GLY A 628 17.33 8.68 33.24
N GLY A 629 17.56 9.93 32.76
CA GLY A 629 16.55 10.91 32.38
C GLY A 629 16.07 10.75 30.96
N ALA A 630 14.96 11.44 30.59
CA ALA A 630 14.53 11.54 29.19
C ALA A 630 15.43 12.56 28.45
N PRO A 631 15.74 12.32 27.15
CA PRO A 631 16.42 13.32 26.32
C PRO A 631 15.60 14.60 26.19
N ASP A 632 16.28 15.75 26.11
CA ASP A 632 15.61 17.02 25.90
C ASP A 632 15.19 17.22 24.43
N HIS A 633 16.01 16.70 23.52
CA HIS A 633 15.86 16.88 22.08
C HIS A 633 16.07 15.57 21.32
N ALA A 634 15.54 15.54 20.07
CA ALA A 634 15.80 14.47 19.12
C ALA A 634 16.33 15.05 17.81
N ALA A 635 17.46 14.54 17.33
CA ALA A 635 18.04 14.88 16.04
C ALA A 635 17.98 13.67 15.10
N LEU A 636 17.61 13.89 13.84
CA LEU A 636 17.39 12.83 12.87
C LEU A 636 18.42 12.89 11.73
N PHE A 637 19.11 11.78 11.48
CA PHE A 637 19.93 11.60 10.28
C PHE A 637 19.36 10.44 9.44
N MET A 638 19.16 10.69 8.14
CA MET A 638 18.71 9.68 7.19
C MET A 638 19.79 9.44 6.12
N GLY A 639 20.01 8.17 5.72
CA GLY A 639 20.97 7.85 4.68
C GLY A 639 20.89 6.42 4.18
N SER A 640 21.21 6.21 2.90
CA SER A 640 21.37 4.90 2.32
C SER A 640 22.74 4.28 2.70
N TRP A 641 23.00 3.08 2.25
CA TRP A 641 24.26 2.34 2.43
C TRP A 641 25.46 2.95 1.71
N HIS A 642 25.29 4.01 0.93
CA HIS A 642 26.36 4.68 0.19
C HIS A 642 27.48 5.22 1.08
N PRO A 643 28.77 5.04 0.72
CA PRO A 643 29.91 5.44 1.56
C PRO A 643 29.86 6.87 2.12
N PRO A 644 29.46 7.91 1.36
CA PRO A 644 29.31 9.27 1.92
C PRO A 644 28.28 9.35 3.08
N ASN A 645 27.22 8.55 3.06
CA ASN A 645 26.26 8.52 4.15
C ASN A 645 26.83 7.79 5.38
N ILE A 646 27.65 6.75 5.19
CA ILE A 646 28.31 6.04 6.30
C ILE A 646 29.32 6.98 6.96
N GLU A 647 30.10 7.73 6.19
CA GLU A 647 31.01 8.74 6.70
C GLU A 647 30.25 9.82 7.52
N ALA A 648 29.15 10.35 6.96
CA ALA A 648 28.31 11.30 7.65
C ALA A 648 27.71 10.73 8.95
N ALA A 649 27.31 9.47 8.95
CA ALA A 649 26.79 8.78 10.11
C ALA A 649 27.83 8.68 11.25
N ARG A 650 29.07 8.32 10.93
CA ARG A 650 30.18 8.31 11.92
C ARG A 650 30.44 9.70 12.50
N ARG A 651 30.31 10.76 11.71
CA ARG A 651 30.37 12.15 12.21
C ARG A 651 29.24 12.44 13.19
N VAL A 652 28.03 11.99 12.90
CA VAL A 652 26.91 12.14 13.84
C VAL A 652 27.20 11.40 15.16
N MET A 653 27.77 10.20 15.11
CA MET A 653 28.16 9.45 16.32
C MET A 653 29.21 10.20 17.15
N ALA A 654 30.25 10.76 16.51
CA ALA A 654 31.26 11.57 17.21
C ALA A 654 30.65 12.83 17.87
N ILE A 655 29.70 13.48 17.20
CA ILE A 655 28.97 14.65 17.75
C ILE A 655 28.07 14.24 18.93
N ALA A 656 27.51 13.03 18.90
CA ALA A 656 26.60 12.54 19.93
C ALA A 656 27.28 12.43 21.31
N GLU A 657 28.57 12.09 21.35
CA GLU A 657 29.35 12.02 22.60
C GLU A 657 29.39 13.37 23.36
N ASP A 658 29.44 14.48 22.61
CA ASP A 658 29.49 15.83 23.18
C ASP A 658 28.08 16.38 23.56
N LEU A 659 27.02 15.71 23.17
CA LEU A 659 25.63 16.16 23.35
C LEU A 659 24.74 15.08 24.00
N PRO A 660 25.04 14.65 25.23
CA PRO A 660 24.41 13.46 25.85
C PRO A 660 22.89 13.61 26.09
N ARG A 661 22.34 14.82 26.08
CA ARG A 661 20.90 15.06 26.23
C ARG A 661 20.13 15.18 24.91
N VAL A 662 20.81 14.91 23.79
CA VAL A 662 20.18 14.84 22.46
C VAL A 662 20.13 13.38 22.03
N LEU A 663 18.96 12.85 21.71
CA LEU A 663 18.81 11.54 21.10
C LEU A 663 19.06 11.66 19.58
N PHE A 664 20.04 10.91 19.08
CA PHE A 664 20.36 10.87 17.66
C PHE A 664 19.73 9.62 17.02
N LEU A 665 18.82 9.86 16.09
CA LEU A 665 18.08 8.84 15.37
C LEU A 665 18.71 8.62 14.01
N MET A 666 19.25 7.43 13.76
CA MET A 666 19.94 7.02 12.53
C MET A 666 19.02 6.14 11.71
N VAL A 667 18.53 6.60 10.54
CA VAL A 667 17.53 5.89 9.74
C VAL A 667 18.06 5.57 8.35
N GLY A 668 18.02 4.31 7.97
CA GLY A 668 18.32 3.82 6.62
C GLY A 668 19.45 2.81 6.54
N GLY A 669 19.84 2.45 5.32
CA GLY A 669 20.73 1.34 5.04
C GLY A 669 22.17 1.51 5.55
N HIS A 670 22.62 2.74 5.85
CA HIS A 670 23.93 2.98 6.46
C HIS A 670 24.08 2.35 7.86
N CYS A 671 22.95 2.11 8.56
CA CYS A 671 22.98 1.47 9.88
C CYS A 671 23.62 0.08 9.86
N VAL A 672 23.48 -0.66 8.74
CA VAL A 672 24.08 -1.99 8.60
C VAL A 672 25.61 -1.92 8.63
N ALA A 673 26.21 -0.84 8.10
CA ALA A 673 27.66 -0.67 8.12
C ALA A 673 28.22 -0.26 9.49
N LEU A 674 27.34 0.14 10.42
CA LEU A 674 27.69 0.51 11.79
C LEU A 674 27.36 -0.62 12.80
N ASP A 675 26.82 -1.73 12.32
CA ASP A 675 26.53 -2.89 13.15
C ASP A 675 27.84 -3.48 13.72
N GLY A 676 27.89 -3.60 15.06
CA GLY A 676 29.10 -4.03 15.76
C GLY A 676 30.09 -2.90 16.14
N GLU A 677 29.86 -1.63 15.73
CA GLU A 677 30.60 -0.49 16.28
C GLU A 677 30.09 -0.14 17.69
N THR A 678 30.96 0.39 18.54
CA THR A 678 30.55 0.91 19.85
C THR A 678 29.76 2.20 19.66
N LEU A 679 28.48 2.17 20.08
CA LEU A 679 27.58 3.31 19.94
C LEU A 679 27.56 4.14 21.22
N PRO A 680 27.52 5.48 21.12
CA PRO A 680 27.14 6.33 22.25
C PRO A 680 25.71 5.98 22.74
N ASP A 681 25.49 6.07 24.07
CA ASP A 681 24.20 5.70 24.69
C ASP A 681 22.99 6.49 24.15
N ASN A 682 23.23 7.65 23.57
CA ASN A 682 22.22 8.54 22.98
C ASN A 682 22.09 8.41 21.45
N VAL A 683 22.63 7.34 20.85
CA VAL A 683 22.49 7.01 19.43
C VAL A 683 21.59 5.78 19.25
N ALA A 684 20.55 5.90 18.45
CA ALA A 684 19.67 4.80 18.09
C ALA A 684 19.76 4.48 16.59
N LEU A 685 20.26 3.27 16.26
CA LEU A 685 20.24 2.74 14.89
C LEU A 685 18.86 2.16 14.60
N CYS A 686 18.05 2.86 13.81
CA CYS A 686 16.70 2.46 13.44
C CYS A 686 16.63 1.56 12.21
N GLY A 687 17.73 1.49 11.41
CA GLY A 687 17.75 0.73 10.17
C GLY A 687 16.82 1.31 9.08
N GLU A 688 16.48 0.47 8.11
CA GLU A 688 15.49 0.82 7.10
C GLU A 688 14.09 0.71 7.70
N LEU A 689 13.33 1.79 7.65
CA LEU A 689 11.99 1.89 8.22
C LEU A 689 10.93 1.96 7.13
N PRO A 690 9.75 1.37 7.36
CA PRO A 690 8.56 1.67 6.58
C PRO A 690 8.27 3.17 6.56
N ASP A 691 7.73 3.66 5.44
CA ASP A 691 7.53 5.11 5.21
C ASP A 691 6.71 5.80 6.30
N LEU A 692 5.73 5.12 6.91
CA LEU A 692 4.96 5.68 8.02
C LEU A 692 5.84 5.93 9.25
N LEU A 693 6.67 4.97 9.64
CA LEU A 693 7.57 5.12 10.78
C LEU A 693 8.62 6.21 10.49
N LYS A 694 9.18 6.22 9.27
CA LYS A 694 10.08 7.29 8.82
C LYS A 694 9.41 8.67 8.94
N ARG A 695 8.17 8.83 8.45
CA ARG A 695 7.40 10.07 8.60
C ARG A 695 7.11 10.41 10.06
N SER A 696 6.79 9.43 10.89
CA SER A 696 6.57 9.66 12.33
C SER A 696 7.83 10.23 13.00
N LEU A 697 9.03 9.76 12.62
CA LEU A 697 10.29 10.32 13.10
C LEU A 697 10.53 11.74 12.57
N LEU A 698 10.27 11.98 11.28
CA LEU A 698 10.32 13.31 10.67
C LEU A 698 9.42 14.33 11.39
N TRP A 699 8.25 13.89 11.87
CA TRP A 699 7.29 14.72 12.60
C TRP A 699 7.55 14.85 14.10
N SER A 700 8.49 14.06 14.64
CA SER A 700 8.81 14.03 16.07
C SER A 700 10.20 14.59 16.39
N ALA A 701 11.13 14.57 15.46
CA ALA A 701 12.47 15.12 15.65
C ALA A 701 12.44 16.65 15.69
N ASP A 702 13.41 17.27 16.37
CA ASP A 702 13.60 18.72 16.47
C ASP A 702 14.48 19.26 15.35
N LEU A 703 15.43 18.45 14.89
CA LEU A 703 16.45 18.86 13.92
C LEU A 703 16.78 17.72 12.95
N GLY A 704 16.72 18.00 11.66
CA GLY A 704 17.25 17.13 10.60
C GLY A 704 18.71 17.44 10.34
N LEU A 705 19.56 16.41 10.32
CA LEU A 705 21.01 16.52 10.16
C LEU A 705 21.44 16.11 8.76
N ASN A 706 22.37 16.87 8.16
CA ASN A 706 22.98 16.54 6.88
C ASN A 706 24.47 16.91 6.85
N PRO A 707 25.33 16.23 7.64
CA PRO A 707 26.76 16.53 7.80
C PRO A 707 27.63 15.94 6.67
N MET A 708 27.17 16.01 5.43
CA MET A 708 27.88 15.43 4.28
C MET A 708 29.15 16.20 3.96
N VAL A 709 30.23 15.49 3.71
CA VAL A 709 31.53 16.07 3.30
C VAL A 709 31.95 15.64 1.92
N SER A 710 31.30 14.63 1.39
CA SER A 710 31.52 14.07 0.05
C SER A 710 30.19 13.63 -0.56
N GLY A 711 30.18 13.25 -1.83
CA GLY A 711 29.03 12.75 -2.57
C GLY A 711 28.73 13.55 -3.83
N SER A 712 27.81 13.03 -4.65
CA SER A 712 27.31 13.65 -5.89
C SER A 712 25.80 13.78 -5.87
N GLY A 713 25.23 14.52 -6.80
CA GLY A 713 23.78 14.71 -6.94
C GLY A 713 23.14 15.52 -5.81
N THR A 714 21.83 15.43 -5.67
CA THR A 714 21.00 16.16 -4.71
C THR A 714 20.73 15.30 -3.47
N ASN A 715 20.88 15.87 -2.27
CA ASN A 715 20.54 15.17 -1.02
C ASN A 715 19.04 15.19 -0.76
N LEU A 716 18.33 14.14 -1.19
CA LEU A 716 16.88 13.98 -1.03
C LEU A 716 16.42 14.12 0.42
N LYS A 717 17.24 13.73 1.40
CA LYS A 717 16.92 13.86 2.83
C LYS A 717 16.59 15.29 3.25
N LEU A 718 17.28 16.30 2.69
CA LEU A 718 16.97 17.69 2.96
C LEU A 718 15.59 18.08 2.46
N VAL A 719 15.24 17.65 1.25
CA VAL A 719 13.93 17.92 0.67
C VAL A 719 12.82 17.23 1.47
N GLU A 720 13.08 16.02 1.99
CA GLU A 720 12.15 15.34 2.91
C GLU A 720 12.01 16.08 4.25
N TYR A 721 13.10 16.62 4.83
CA TYR A 721 13.05 17.44 6.03
C TYR A 721 12.20 18.69 5.80
N PHE A 722 12.42 19.39 4.69
CA PHE A 722 11.66 20.58 4.32
C PHE A 722 10.18 20.27 4.13
N ALA A 723 9.86 19.19 3.42
CA ALA A 723 8.47 18.76 3.22
C ALA A 723 7.76 18.46 4.54
N ALA A 724 8.43 17.79 5.48
CA ALA A 724 7.90 17.46 6.79
C ALA A 724 7.84 18.67 7.75
N GLY A 725 8.38 19.81 7.37
CA GLY A 725 8.54 20.96 8.24
C GLY A 725 9.57 20.76 9.35
N LEU A 726 10.55 19.86 9.15
CA LEU A 726 11.63 19.62 10.09
C LEU A 726 12.74 20.66 9.85
N PRO A 727 13.08 21.49 10.84
CA PRO A 727 14.24 22.38 10.75
C PRO A 727 15.51 21.59 10.40
N ALA A 728 16.34 22.08 9.50
CA ALA A 728 17.49 21.32 9.02
C ALA A 728 18.81 22.08 9.21
N LEU A 729 19.85 21.32 9.54
CA LEU A 729 21.23 21.75 9.56
C LEU A 729 22.03 20.94 8.55
N SER A 730 22.75 21.62 7.65
CA SER A 730 23.54 20.99 6.61
C SER A 730 24.95 21.59 6.52
N THR A 731 25.87 20.84 5.98
CA THR A 731 27.11 21.39 5.41
C THR A 731 26.83 21.99 4.05
N PRO A 732 27.68 22.89 3.52
CA PRO A 732 27.57 23.37 2.15
C PRO A 732 27.55 22.23 1.11
N THR A 733 28.41 21.20 1.30
CA THR A 733 28.43 19.99 0.45
C THR A 733 27.10 19.24 0.53
N GLY A 734 26.49 19.16 1.72
CA GLY A 734 25.19 18.51 1.92
C GLY A 734 24.03 19.23 1.26
N ALA A 735 24.11 20.55 1.12
CA ALA A 735 23.08 21.37 0.49
C ALA A 735 23.23 21.53 -1.02
N ARG A 736 24.28 20.94 -1.62
CA ARG A 736 24.58 21.03 -3.05
C ARG A 736 23.41 20.52 -3.91
N GLY A 737 23.21 21.14 -5.07
CA GLY A 737 22.17 20.77 -6.03
C GLY A 737 20.76 21.25 -5.67
N LEU A 738 20.64 22.02 -4.58
CA LEU A 738 19.39 22.67 -4.16
C LEU A 738 19.58 24.19 -4.14
N ASP A 739 18.64 24.95 -4.66
CA ASP A 739 18.62 26.41 -4.54
C ASP A 739 18.13 26.83 -3.15
N VAL A 740 18.97 26.54 -2.14
CA VAL A 740 18.68 26.85 -0.73
C VAL A 740 19.62 27.91 -0.19
N ARG A 741 19.11 28.77 0.69
CA ARG A 741 19.86 29.86 1.28
C ARG A 741 20.06 29.61 2.78
N PRO A 742 21.35 29.54 3.24
CA PRO A 742 21.65 29.51 4.67
C PRO A 742 21.02 30.69 5.43
N GLY A 743 20.43 30.41 6.60
CA GLY A 743 19.70 31.41 7.41
C GLY A 743 18.27 31.68 6.94
N GLU A 744 17.92 31.27 5.73
CA GLU A 744 16.55 31.39 5.20
C GLU A 744 15.78 30.07 5.21
N HIS A 745 16.38 29.01 4.67
CA HIS A 745 15.76 27.70 4.52
C HIS A 745 16.34 26.63 5.47
N LEU A 746 17.61 26.80 5.87
CA LEU A 746 18.34 25.88 6.75
C LEU A 746 19.50 26.59 7.45
N TRP A 747 20.00 25.98 8.51
CA TRP A 747 21.31 26.37 9.05
C TRP A 747 22.44 25.68 8.27
N SER A 748 23.55 26.37 8.12
CA SER A 748 24.74 25.82 7.47
C SER A 748 25.95 25.90 8.39
N ALA A 749 26.75 24.85 8.42
CA ALA A 749 27.98 24.80 9.20
C ALA A 749 29.07 24.02 8.46
N THR A 750 30.34 24.36 8.78
CA THR A 750 31.48 23.54 8.30
C THR A 750 31.46 22.17 9.00
N PRO A 751 32.10 21.16 8.45
CA PRO A 751 32.20 19.84 9.05
C PRO A 751 32.75 19.87 10.49
N GLU A 752 33.74 20.73 10.77
CA GLU A 752 34.39 20.87 12.07
C GLU A 752 33.52 21.58 13.10
N GLY A 753 32.73 22.56 12.64
CA GLY A 753 31.80 23.31 13.49
C GLY A 753 30.41 22.69 13.65
N PHE A 754 30.18 21.50 13.06
CA PHE A 754 28.83 20.94 12.96
C PHE A 754 28.22 20.61 14.32
N GLY A 755 28.99 20.04 15.25
CA GLY A 755 28.50 19.72 16.62
C GLY A 755 28.05 20.95 17.41
N ALA A 756 28.86 22.03 17.39
CA ALA A 756 28.49 23.30 18.01
C ALA A 756 27.23 23.90 17.35
N ALA A 757 27.10 23.76 16.03
CA ALA A 757 25.93 24.24 15.29
C ALA A 757 24.67 23.42 15.64
N VAL A 758 24.76 22.12 15.90
CA VAL A 758 23.62 21.30 16.40
C VAL A 758 23.11 21.87 17.72
N ALA A 759 24.01 22.09 18.72
CA ALA A 759 23.62 22.66 20.00
C ALA A 759 22.99 24.05 19.86
N ALA A 760 23.58 24.90 19.01
CA ALA A 760 23.07 26.25 18.77
C ALA A 760 21.69 26.25 18.08
N ALA A 761 21.46 25.36 17.12
CA ALA A 761 20.19 25.20 16.41
C ALA A 761 19.06 24.73 17.33
N LEU A 762 19.34 23.73 18.18
CA LEU A 762 18.37 23.22 19.15
C LEU A 762 18.01 24.27 20.21
N GLY A 763 18.90 25.22 20.52
CA GLY A 763 18.63 26.34 21.40
C GLY A 763 17.77 27.46 20.77
N ARG A 764 17.43 27.37 19.47
CA ARG A 764 16.68 28.42 18.72
C ARG A 764 15.46 27.83 17.99
N PRO A 765 14.51 27.24 18.70
CA PRO A 765 13.39 26.50 18.07
C PRO A 765 12.48 27.39 17.22
N GLU A 766 12.23 28.64 17.64
CA GLU A 766 11.38 29.59 16.90
C GLU A 766 11.99 29.99 15.56
N GLU A 767 13.31 30.22 15.52
CA GLU A 767 14.04 30.47 14.27
C GLU A 767 13.98 29.28 13.33
N GLY A 768 14.15 28.06 13.89
CA GLY A 768 14.03 26.80 13.14
C GLY A 768 12.63 26.61 12.55
N GLU A 769 11.59 26.87 13.30
CA GLU A 769 10.21 26.80 12.82
C GLU A 769 9.95 27.80 11.68
N ALA A 770 10.43 29.03 11.80
CA ALA A 770 10.31 30.04 10.74
C ALA A 770 11.07 29.61 9.45
N MET A 771 12.27 29.02 9.58
CA MET A 771 13.00 28.47 8.44
C MET A 771 12.25 27.28 7.81
N ALA A 772 11.73 26.36 8.61
CA ALA A 772 10.99 25.20 8.13
C ALA A 772 9.74 25.60 7.33
N VAL A 773 9.04 26.67 7.71
CA VAL A 773 7.91 27.22 6.93
C VAL A 773 8.38 27.75 5.57
N ARG A 774 9.50 28.46 5.52
CA ARG A 774 10.05 28.96 4.24
C ARG A 774 10.57 27.82 3.37
N ALA A 775 11.24 26.84 3.97
CA ALA A 775 11.72 25.65 3.30
C ALA A 775 10.56 24.80 2.72
N ARG A 776 9.46 24.70 3.45
CA ARG A 776 8.24 24.04 2.93
C ARG A 776 7.66 24.77 1.73
N ARG A 777 7.64 26.10 1.75
CA ARG A 777 7.17 26.89 0.59
C ARG A 777 8.03 26.60 -0.65
N LEU A 778 9.36 26.52 -0.49
CA LEU A 778 10.27 26.13 -1.56
C LEU A 778 9.92 24.73 -2.12
N VAL A 779 9.56 23.78 -1.25
CA VAL A 779 9.08 22.46 -1.70
C VAL A 779 7.82 22.60 -2.53
N ASP A 780 6.81 23.32 -2.04
CA ASP A 780 5.51 23.43 -2.72
C ASP A 780 5.60 24.17 -4.08
N GLU A 781 6.51 25.12 -4.21
CA GLU A 781 6.68 25.94 -5.41
C GLU A 781 7.65 25.34 -6.44
N GLU A 782 8.67 24.60 -5.99
CA GLU A 782 9.78 24.20 -6.87
C GLU A 782 10.19 22.74 -6.76
N LEU A 783 10.11 22.11 -5.58
CA LEU A 783 10.67 20.79 -5.33
C LEU A 783 9.61 19.69 -5.13
N ASP A 784 8.33 19.99 -5.35
CA ASP A 784 7.29 18.97 -5.43
C ASP A 784 7.36 18.23 -6.76
N TRP A 785 7.23 16.89 -6.73
CA TRP A 785 7.26 16.08 -7.95
C TRP A 785 6.18 16.47 -8.97
N ALA A 786 5.03 16.98 -8.55
CA ALA A 786 4.02 17.47 -9.48
C ALA A 786 4.50 18.69 -10.28
N VAL A 787 5.24 19.61 -9.64
CA VAL A 787 5.83 20.79 -10.26
C VAL A 787 6.98 20.39 -11.19
N ILE A 788 7.92 19.58 -10.66
CA ILE A 788 9.11 19.11 -11.41
C ILE A 788 8.67 18.26 -12.62
N GLY A 789 7.78 17.30 -12.40
CA GLY A 789 7.25 16.44 -13.45
C GLY A 789 6.51 17.22 -14.53
N GLY A 790 5.75 18.26 -14.15
CA GLY A 790 5.11 19.18 -15.08
C GLY A 790 6.13 19.91 -15.96
N ARG A 791 7.17 20.48 -15.36
CA ARG A 791 8.27 21.15 -16.10
C ARG A 791 9.01 20.19 -17.04
N PHE A 792 9.29 18.97 -16.58
CA PHE A 792 9.94 17.93 -17.40
C PHE A 792 9.05 17.53 -18.59
N ARG A 793 7.77 17.23 -18.32
CA ARG A 793 6.79 16.88 -19.35
C ARG A 793 6.70 17.97 -20.42
N ASP A 794 6.58 19.25 -20.02
CA ASP A 794 6.44 20.36 -20.96
C ASP A 794 7.74 20.57 -21.78
N ALA A 795 8.91 20.33 -21.18
CA ALA A 795 10.18 20.35 -21.91
C ALA A 795 10.28 19.22 -22.95
N VAL A 796 9.90 17.98 -22.57
CA VAL A 796 9.90 16.82 -23.49
C VAL A 796 8.86 17.00 -24.60
N THR A 797 7.66 17.47 -24.29
CA THR A 797 6.63 17.73 -25.32
C THR A 797 7.06 18.83 -26.30
N GLY A 798 7.92 19.77 -25.88
CA GLY A 798 8.54 20.74 -26.76
C GLY A 798 9.60 20.13 -27.73
N VAL A 799 10.14 18.96 -27.45
CA VAL A 799 11.00 18.18 -28.37
C VAL A 799 10.16 17.43 -29.40
N LEU A 800 8.91 17.07 -29.06
CA LEU A 800 7.98 16.34 -29.93
C LEU A 800 7.28 17.25 -30.95
N ALA A 801 7.22 18.57 -30.68
CA ALA A 801 6.63 19.56 -31.55
C ALA A 801 7.61 20.02 -32.63
#